data_ca3616bca03c06ab60d269e5c6f0b581
#
_entry.id   ca3616bca03c06ab60d269e5c6f0b581
#
_cell.length_a   1.000
_cell.length_b   1.000
_cell.length_c   1.000
_cell.angle_alpha   90.00
_cell.angle_beta   90.00
_cell.angle_gamma   90.00
#
_symmetry.space_group_name_H-M   'P 1'
#
loop_
_entity.id
_entity.type
_entity.pdbx_description
1 polymer ?
#
loop_
_entity_poly.entity_id
_entity_poly.type
_entity_poly.pdbx_seq_one_letter_code
_entity_poly.pdbx_strand_id
1 'polypeptide(L)'
;MEMKPKYDPREVEKGRYEEWVSNGYFKPSEDKSKEAYTIVIPPPNVTGKLHLGHAWDTTLQDIITRMKRMQGYDTLYLPGMDHAGIATQAKVEAKLNEQGISRHDLGREKFLQQAWDWKEEYATFIRQQWAKLGLGLDYSRERFTLDDGLSKAVRKVFVDLYNKGIIYRGERIINWDPKARTALSDIEVIHEDVQGAFYHFKYPYADGNGYIEIATTRPETMLGDTAIVVNPNDERYKDVIGKTVILPIVGRELPILADEYVDIEFGSGAMKVTPAHDPNDFEIGQRHQLENIIVMDEYGKMNEKADKYKGMDRFDCRNQLVKDLKEQDLVIKIEEHTHSVGHSERSGAIVEPYLSTQWFVKMKPLAQRALDNQNTKDRIDFFPGRFENTFNRWMEEIRDWTISRQLWWGHQIPAWYHKDTGEVFVGEEAPEDIENWIQDEDVLDTWFSSALWPFSTLGWPDTNADDFKRYYPTNALVTGYDIIFFWVARMIFQGLEFTDRRPFNDVLLHGLVRAEDGRKMSKSLGNGVDPMDVIDEYGADSLRYFLATGSSPGHDLRYSTEKVESVWNFINKIWNAARFSLMNIGEDFKVEDIDLSGNLSLADQWILTRLNETISTVTELSDKYEFGEVGRALYNFIWDEFCDWYIEMSKIPMNGEDESQKQTTRSVLSYVLDKIMKMLHPFMPFVTETIWQSLPHHGETIVKANWPTVDQALIFNESKQTMEQLVEIIKSVRQSRVEVNTPLSKAIPILIQTKDEKIKHTLMDNISYLHKFCNPSQLTIDTEIEIPEKAMTTVVVAGKVVLPLEGLIDMDKEIARLEKELDKLQGELDRVDKKLSNENFVNKAPEKIINEEKEKQQHYQEKYNGVKSRIEQLKA
;
A
#
# COMPACT_ATOMS: atom_id res chain seq x y z
N MET A 1 -3.83 -10.20 -37.21
CA MET A 1 -2.59 -10.89 -36.79
C MET A 1 -2.99 -12.20 -36.11
N GLU A 2 -2.52 -13.33 -36.57
CA GLU A 2 -2.88 -14.63 -36.00
C GLU A 2 -2.30 -14.74 -34.60
N MET A 3 -3.15 -14.92 -33.60
CA MET A 3 -2.72 -15.09 -32.21
C MET A 3 -1.96 -16.40 -32.03
N LYS A 4 -0.77 -16.35 -31.37
CA LYS A 4 0.01 -17.56 -31.10
C LYS A 4 -0.77 -18.57 -30.26
N PRO A 5 -0.45 -19.88 -30.40
CA PRO A 5 -1.16 -20.93 -29.65
C PRO A 5 -1.05 -20.81 -28.12
N LYS A 6 0.02 -20.18 -27.63
CA LYS A 6 0.30 -20.03 -26.21
C LYS A 6 0.60 -18.56 -25.88
N TYR A 7 0.07 -18.09 -24.77
CA TYR A 7 0.41 -16.77 -24.22
C TYR A 7 1.87 -16.72 -23.76
N ASP A 8 2.59 -15.71 -24.23
CA ASP A 8 3.95 -15.37 -23.76
C ASP A 8 4.01 -13.87 -23.47
N PRO A 9 4.13 -13.45 -22.19
CA PRO A 9 4.13 -12.04 -21.83
C PRO A 9 5.28 -11.27 -22.47
N ARG A 10 6.46 -11.89 -22.63
CA ARG A 10 7.64 -11.24 -23.22
C ARG A 10 7.40 -10.79 -24.66
N GLU A 11 6.62 -11.54 -25.41
CA GLU A 11 6.29 -11.16 -26.78
C GLU A 11 5.17 -10.12 -26.84
N VAL A 12 4.18 -10.23 -25.95
CA VAL A 12 3.05 -9.30 -25.85
C VAL A 12 3.51 -7.91 -25.41
N GLU A 13 4.48 -7.84 -24.50
CA GLU A 13 5.02 -6.58 -23.95
C GLU A 13 6.08 -5.91 -24.85
N LYS A 14 6.76 -6.69 -25.70
CA LYS A 14 7.88 -6.20 -26.49
C LYS A 14 7.50 -5.04 -27.41
N GLY A 15 8.14 -3.87 -27.18
CA GLY A 15 7.97 -2.66 -28.00
C GLY A 15 6.61 -1.96 -27.84
N ARG A 16 5.69 -2.52 -27.06
CA ARG A 16 4.33 -1.99 -26.90
C ARG A 16 4.33 -0.67 -26.13
N TYR A 17 5.11 -0.58 -25.08
CA TYR A 17 5.18 0.64 -24.27
C TYR A 17 5.79 1.81 -25.06
N GLU A 18 6.86 1.56 -25.79
CA GLU A 18 7.52 2.54 -26.66
C GLU A 18 6.57 3.03 -27.76
N GLU A 19 5.75 2.14 -28.30
CA GLU A 19 4.70 2.50 -29.27
C GLU A 19 3.67 3.46 -28.65
N TRP A 20 3.16 3.17 -27.46
CA TRP A 20 2.21 4.05 -26.78
C TRP A 20 2.78 5.43 -26.48
N VAL A 21 4.02 5.49 -25.98
CA VAL A 21 4.70 6.76 -25.66
C VAL A 21 5.00 7.56 -26.92
N SER A 22 5.55 6.93 -27.96
CA SER A 22 5.91 7.62 -29.21
C SER A 22 4.69 8.18 -29.95
N ASN A 23 3.56 7.50 -29.88
CA ASN A 23 2.29 7.97 -30.45
C ASN A 23 1.58 9.01 -29.55
N GLY A 24 2.12 9.30 -28.35
CA GLY A 24 1.57 10.30 -27.43
C GLY A 24 0.21 9.90 -26.83
N TYR A 25 -0.09 8.61 -26.69
CA TYR A 25 -1.39 8.15 -26.21
C TYR A 25 -1.65 8.49 -24.74
N PHE A 26 -0.60 8.79 -23.98
CA PHE A 26 -0.71 9.16 -22.56
C PHE A 26 -0.76 10.69 -22.34
N LYS A 27 -0.61 11.49 -23.39
CA LYS A 27 -0.74 12.94 -23.27
C LYS A 27 -2.19 13.34 -22.98
N PRO A 28 -2.40 14.45 -22.26
CA PRO A 28 -3.72 15.03 -22.08
C PRO A 28 -4.43 15.31 -23.41
N SER A 29 -5.75 15.34 -23.37
CA SER A 29 -6.57 15.65 -24.56
C SER A 29 -6.34 17.08 -25.03
N GLU A 30 -6.34 17.31 -26.35
CA GLU A 30 -6.38 18.63 -26.94
C GLU A 30 -7.77 19.28 -26.81
N ASP A 31 -8.81 18.47 -26.69
CA ASP A 31 -10.18 18.92 -26.48
C ASP A 31 -10.40 19.39 -25.03
N LYS A 32 -10.35 20.72 -24.86
CA LYS A 32 -10.50 21.36 -23.55
C LYS A 32 -11.95 21.50 -23.08
N SER A 33 -12.93 21.03 -23.86
CA SER A 33 -14.32 20.91 -23.42
C SER A 33 -14.52 19.71 -22.48
N LYS A 34 -13.62 18.72 -22.52
CA LYS A 34 -13.63 17.58 -21.60
C LYS A 34 -13.30 18.02 -20.18
N GLU A 35 -13.87 17.37 -19.19
CA GLU A 35 -13.51 17.56 -17.79
C GLU A 35 -12.08 17.05 -17.53
N ALA A 36 -11.30 17.81 -16.77
CA ALA A 36 -9.93 17.42 -16.43
C ALA A 36 -9.92 16.36 -15.31
N TYR A 37 -9.04 15.39 -15.42
CA TYR A 37 -8.75 14.44 -14.35
C TYR A 37 -7.23 14.30 -14.19
N THR A 38 -6.72 14.59 -12.99
CA THR A 38 -5.29 14.68 -12.75
C THR A 38 -4.86 13.85 -11.56
N ILE A 39 -3.80 13.07 -11.75
CA ILE A 39 -3.01 12.47 -10.68
C ILE A 39 -1.56 12.88 -10.86
N VAL A 40 -0.92 13.37 -9.81
CA VAL A 40 0.54 13.53 -9.76
C VAL A 40 1.10 12.32 -9.02
N ILE A 41 2.12 11.68 -9.60
CA ILE A 41 2.75 10.50 -9.02
C ILE A 41 3.34 10.87 -7.64
N PRO A 42 3.23 10.01 -6.59
CA PRO A 42 4.10 10.13 -5.44
C PRO A 42 5.55 10.01 -5.90
N PRO A 43 6.36 11.08 -5.80
CA PRO A 43 7.66 11.09 -6.44
C PRO A 43 8.60 10.12 -5.72
N PRO A 44 9.05 9.03 -6.35
CA PRO A 44 9.96 8.11 -5.72
C PRO A 44 11.31 8.79 -5.44
N ASN A 45 11.91 8.40 -4.32
CA ASN A 45 13.23 8.84 -3.92
C ASN A 45 14.30 8.28 -4.86
N VAL A 46 15.23 9.13 -5.33
CA VAL A 46 16.35 8.69 -6.17
C VAL A 46 17.44 7.95 -5.39
N THR A 47 17.06 7.18 -4.39
CA THR A 47 17.97 6.43 -3.50
C THR A 47 18.27 5.01 -3.95
N GLY A 48 17.54 4.53 -4.95
CA GLY A 48 17.66 3.16 -5.43
C GLY A 48 16.56 2.78 -6.42
N LYS A 49 16.54 1.50 -6.79
CA LYS A 49 15.48 0.92 -7.62
C LYS A 49 14.16 0.84 -6.86
N LEU A 50 13.05 0.89 -7.60
CA LEU A 50 11.70 0.74 -7.06
C LEU A 50 11.48 -0.70 -6.55
N HIS A 51 10.71 -0.82 -5.47
CA HIS A 51 10.27 -2.09 -4.87
C HIS A 51 8.77 -2.33 -5.10
N LEU A 52 8.26 -3.47 -4.62
CA LEU A 52 6.84 -3.86 -4.79
C LEU A 52 5.84 -2.82 -4.27
N GLY A 53 6.17 -2.11 -3.20
CA GLY A 53 5.30 -1.03 -2.69
C GLY A 53 5.11 0.09 -3.71
N HIS A 54 6.18 0.52 -4.38
CA HIS A 54 6.09 1.50 -5.47
C HIS A 54 5.33 0.95 -6.69
N ALA A 55 5.55 -0.33 -7.03
CA ALA A 55 4.81 -0.97 -8.12
C ALA A 55 3.30 -1.03 -7.82
N TRP A 56 2.92 -1.29 -6.56
CA TRP A 56 1.53 -1.28 -6.13
C TRP A 56 0.91 0.11 -6.21
N ASP A 57 1.56 1.08 -5.58
CA ASP A 57 1.15 2.48 -5.55
C ASP A 57 0.89 3.04 -6.95
N THR A 58 1.88 2.92 -7.84
CA THR A 58 1.79 3.44 -9.20
C THR A 58 0.82 2.65 -10.09
N THR A 59 0.63 1.36 -9.84
CA THR A 59 -0.38 0.55 -10.56
C THR A 59 -1.80 1.02 -10.25
N LEU A 60 -2.12 1.32 -8.98
CA LEU A 60 -3.45 1.84 -8.62
C LEU A 60 -3.75 3.16 -9.33
N GLN A 61 -2.79 4.06 -9.39
CA GLN A 61 -2.90 5.34 -10.08
C GLN A 61 -3.10 5.16 -11.58
N ASP A 62 -2.34 4.27 -12.20
CA ASP A 62 -2.44 3.97 -13.62
C ASP A 62 -3.80 3.37 -13.99
N ILE A 63 -4.35 2.50 -13.16
CA ILE A 63 -5.70 1.95 -13.33
C ILE A 63 -6.73 3.07 -13.35
N ILE A 64 -6.67 3.98 -12.37
CA ILE A 64 -7.60 5.10 -12.27
C ILE A 64 -7.49 6.00 -13.51
N THR A 65 -6.28 6.40 -13.89
CA THR A 65 -6.06 7.31 -15.01
C THR A 65 -6.45 6.68 -16.35
N ARG A 66 -6.18 5.39 -16.58
CA ARG A 66 -6.63 4.67 -17.79
C ARG A 66 -8.14 4.61 -17.86
N MET A 67 -8.80 4.26 -16.76
CA MET A 67 -10.27 4.19 -16.70
C MET A 67 -10.89 5.58 -16.96
N LYS A 68 -10.39 6.64 -16.31
CA LYS A 68 -10.91 8.00 -16.51
C LYS A 68 -10.70 8.50 -17.94
N ARG A 69 -9.57 8.16 -18.57
CA ARG A 69 -9.34 8.45 -19.99
C ARG A 69 -10.39 7.77 -20.88
N MET A 70 -10.66 6.50 -20.65
CA MET A 70 -11.69 5.75 -21.36
C MET A 70 -13.11 6.29 -21.09
N GLN A 71 -13.36 6.86 -19.90
CA GLN A 71 -14.61 7.53 -19.54
C GLN A 71 -14.75 8.93 -20.19
N GLY A 72 -13.76 9.38 -20.94
CA GLY A 72 -13.82 10.61 -21.73
C GLY A 72 -13.22 11.84 -21.06
N TYR A 73 -12.53 11.70 -19.92
CA TYR A 73 -11.84 12.83 -19.27
C TYR A 73 -10.57 13.25 -20.03
N ASP A 74 -10.23 14.54 -19.89
CA ASP A 74 -8.89 15.07 -20.22
C ASP A 74 -7.94 14.69 -19.07
N THR A 75 -7.25 13.55 -19.24
CA THR A 75 -6.51 12.90 -18.16
C THR A 75 -5.03 13.22 -18.20
N LEU A 76 -4.49 13.71 -17.09
CA LEU A 76 -3.07 13.91 -16.86
C LEU A 76 -2.57 12.99 -15.75
N TYR A 77 -1.60 12.13 -16.05
CA TYR A 77 -0.81 11.38 -15.06
C TYR A 77 0.63 11.90 -15.14
N LEU A 78 1.00 12.77 -14.18
CA LEU A 78 2.26 13.51 -14.17
C LEU A 78 3.35 12.72 -13.45
N PRO A 79 4.48 12.39 -14.12
CA PRO A 79 5.63 11.74 -13.50
C PRO A 79 6.57 12.73 -12.80
N GLY A 80 7.34 12.21 -11.85
CA GLY A 80 8.43 12.96 -11.25
C GLY A 80 9.12 12.18 -10.15
N MET A 81 10.18 12.78 -9.57
CA MET A 81 11.04 12.14 -8.58
C MET A 81 11.40 13.12 -7.47
N ASP A 82 11.70 12.58 -6.28
CA ASP A 82 12.14 13.36 -5.11
C ASP A 82 13.66 13.22 -4.92
N HIS A 83 14.30 14.34 -4.57
CA HIS A 83 15.74 14.37 -4.29
C HIS A 83 16.11 13.64 -2.99
N ALA A 84 15.18 13.49 -2.05
CA ALA A 84 15.32 12.71 -0.82
C ALA A 84 16.60 13.07 -0.02
N GLY A 85 16.68 14.30 0.46
CA GLY A 85 17.87 14.92 1.04
C GLY A 85 18.80 13.99 1.84
N ILE A 86 18.41 13.61 3.06
CA ILE A 86 19.22 12.76 3.96
C ILE A 86 19.57 11.41 3.30
N ALA A 87 18.57 10.76 2.73
CA ALA A 87 18.72 9.39 2.23
C ALA A 87 19.63 9.32 1.00
N THR A 88 19.49 10.25 0.06
CA THR A 88 20.36 10.32 -1.14
C THR A 88 21.78 10.74 -0.78
N GLN A 89 21.93 11.76 0.07
CA GLN A 89 23.26 12.19 0.53
C GLN A 89 24.00 11.03 1.21
N ALA A 90 23.34 10.30 2.11
CA ALA A 90 23.94 9.15 2.79
C ALA A 90 24.41 8.06 1.81
N LYS A 91 23.68 7.83 0.71
CA LYS A 91 24.09 6.88 -0.34
C LYS A 91 25.31 7.35 -1.12
N VAL A 92 25.35 8.63 -1.49
CA VAL A 92 26.49 9.22 -2.19
C VAL A 92 27.74 9.22 -1.29
N GLU A 93 27.60 9.61 0.00
CA GLU A 93 28.69 9.55 0.97
C GLU A 93 29.19 8.11 1.17
N ALA A 94 28.31 7.12 1.27
CA ALA A 94 28.70 5.71 1.40
C ALA A 94 29.54 5.26 0.19
N LYS A 95 29.12 5.59 -1.03
CA LYS A 95 29.86 5.29 -2.27
C LYS A 95 31.25 5.96 -2.31
N LEU A 96 31.35 7.20 -1.84
CA LEU A 96 32.63 7.91 -1.75
C LEU A 96 33.53 7.32 -0.65
N ASN A 97 32.98 6.96 0.50
CA ASN A 97 33.70 6.37 1.61
C ASN A 97 34.33 5.01 1.26
N GLU A 98 33.68 4.22 0.40
CA GLU A 98 34.26 2.99 -0.16
C GLU A 98 35.55 3.25 -0.94
N GLN A 99 35.71 4.47 -1.48
CA GLN A 99 36.91 4.95 -2.18
C GLN A 99 37.88 5.69 -1.27
N GLY A 100 37.58 5.78 0.05
CA GLY A 100 38.37 6.50 1.04
C GLY A 100 38.26 8.04 0.92
N ILE A 101 37.19 8.56 0.30
CA ILE A 101 36.97 9.99 0.06
C ILE A 101 35.79 10.45 0.92
N SER A 102 35.99 11.50 1.72
CA SER A 102 34.92 12.20 2.44
C SER A 102 34.34 13.34 1.58
N ARG A 103 33.12 13.77 1.87
CA ARG A 103 32.52 14.96 1.22
C ARG A 103 33.35 16.23 1.49
N HIS A 104 34.01 16.32 2.63
CA HIS A 104 34.84 17.46 3.02
C HIS A 104 36.14 17.53 2.20
N ASP A 105 36.68 16.36 1.74
CA ASP A 105 37.84 16.33 0.87
C ASP A 105 37.51 16.88 -0.53
N LEU A 106 36.26 16.63 -1.00
CA LEU A 106 35.77 17.12 -2.31
C LEU A 106 35.39 18.61 -2.27
N GLY A 107 34.84 19.07 -1.15
CA GLY A 107 34.13 20.33 -1.06
C GLY A 107 32.70 20.27 -1.64
N ARG A 108 31.86 21.25 -1.30
CA ARG A 108 30.41 21.27 -1.58
C ARG A 108 30.11 21.13 -3.07
N GLU A 109 30.75 21.91 -3.93
CA GLU A 109 30.47 21.92 -5.38
C GLU A 109 30.70 20.55 -6.04
N LYS A 110 31.86 19.93 -5.79
CA LYS A 110 32.19 18.62 -6.36
C LYS A 110 31.34 17.50 -5.77
N PHE A 111 31.00 17.61 -4.48
CA PHE A 111 30.08 16.67 -3.86
C PHE A 111 28.68 16.74 -4.49
N LEU A 112 28.14 17.93 -4.71
CA LEU A 112 26.85 18.13 -5.37
C LEU A 112 26.87 17.56 -6.80
N GLN A 113 27.98 17.69 -7.55
CA GLN A 113 28.10 17.05 -8.86
C GLN A 113 27.95 15.52 -8.76
N GLN A 114 28.59 14.88 -7.76
CA GLN A 114 28.43 13.44 -7.54
C GLN A 114 26.97 13.06 -7.19
N ALA A 115 26.27 13.91 -6.45
CA ALA A 115 24.85 13.69 -6.13
C ALA A 115 23.95 13.82 -7.36
N TRP A 116 24.23 14.79 -8.26
CA TRP A 116 23.51 14.92 -9.54
C TRP A 116 23.77 13.74 -10.47
N ASP A 117 25.02 13.24 -10.57
CA ASP A 117 25.36 12.06 -11.35
C ASP A 117 24.64 10.82 -10.81
N TRP A 118 24.59 10.65 -9.51
CA TRP A 118 23.79 9.62 -8.83
C TRP A 118 22.31 9.70 -9.19
N LYS A 119 21.74 10.91 -9.13
CA LYS A 119 20.33 11.16 -9.49
C LYS A 119 20.03 10.73 -10.91
N GLU A 120 20.85 11.09 -11.87
CA GLU A 120 20.63 10.74 -13.30
C GLU A 120 20.70 9.22 -13.52
N GLU A 121 21.65 8.53 -12.87
CA GLU A 121 21.76 7.08 -12.92
C GLU A 121 20.46 6.40 -12.44
N TYR A 122 19.99 6.76 -11.24
CA TYR A 122 18.80 6.14 -10.65
C TYR A 122 17.48 6.59 -11.30
N ALA A 123 17.40 7.82 -11.79
CA ALA A 123 16.26 8.28 -12.57
C ALA A 123 16.08 7.44 -13.84
N THR A 124 17.17 7.05 -14.48
CA THR A 124 17.12 6.18 -15.65
C THR A 124 16.56 4.79 -15.30
N PHE A 125 17.01 4.17 -14.20
CA PHE A 125 16.45 2.90 -13.74
C PHE A 125 14.96 3.01 -13.39
N ILE A 126 14.55 4.08 -12.71
CA ILE A 126 13.14 4.30 -12.33
C ILE A 126 12.26 4.40 -13.58
N ARG A 127 12.67 5.17 -14.61
CA ARG A 127 11.91 5.27 -15.88
C ARG A 127 11.79 3.92 -16.58
N GLN A 128 12.85 3.11 -16.57
CA GLN A 128 12.80 1.75 -17.12
C GLN A 128 11.82 0.84 -16.36
N GLN A 129 11.77 0.96 -15.03
CA GLN A 129 10.83 0.20 -14.21
C GLN A 129 9.38 0.66 -14.47
N TRP A 130 9.13 1.95 -14.60
CA TRP A 130 7.82 2.48 -14.99
C TRP A 130 7.38 1.99 -16.39
N ALA A 131 8.31 1.94 -17.33
CA ALA A 131 8.05 1.40 -18.67
C ALA A 131 7.69 -0.08 -18.64
N LYS A 132 8.41 -0.89 -17.87
CA LYS A 132 8.09 -2.32 -17.68
C LYS A 132 6.74 -2.54 -17.02
N LEU A 133 6.35 -1.70 -16.07
CA LEU A 133 5.02 -1.72 -15.44
C LEU A 133 3.91 -1.24 -16.42
N GLY A 134 4.26 -0.58 -17.52
CA GLY A 134 3.30 -0.08 -18.48
C GLY A 134 2.54 1.18 -18.03
N LEU A 135 3.15 2.04 -17.20
CA LEU A 135 2.48 3.21 -16.66
C LEU A 135 2.21 4.29 -17.71
N GLY A 136 0.98 4.77 -17.78
CA GLY A 136 0.53 5.78 -18.74
C GLY A 136 0.94 7.21 -18.38
N LEU A 137 2.23 7.44 -18.19
CA LEU A 137 2.82 8.71 -17.75
C LEU A 137 3.07 9.68 -18.90
N ASP A 138 2.79 10.98 -18.68
CA ASP A 138 3.16 12.04 -19.61
C ASP A 138 4.57 12.57 -19.32
N TYR A 139 5.59 11.95 -19.87
CA TYR A 139 6.99 12.34 -19.67
C TYR A 139 7.34 13.75 -20.15
N SER A 140 6.52 14.38 -20.99
CA SER A 140 6.74 15.78 -21.39
C SER A 140 6.58 16.76 -20.21
N ARG A 141 5.96 16.29 -19.11
CA ARG A 141 5.73 17.03 -17.87
C ARG A 141 6.49 16.46 -16.67
N GLU A 142 7.49 15.60 -16.91
CA GLU A 142 8.29 15.03 -15.81
C GLU A 142 8.96 16.13 -14.99
N ARG A 143 8.84 16.02 -13.65
CA ARG A 143 9.40 17.01 -12.71
C ARG A 143 10.36 16.35 -11.72
N PHE A 144 11.21 17.18 -11.14
CA PHE A 144 12.13 16.80 -10.09
C PHE A 144 12.12 17.88 -9.00
N THR A 145 12.10 17.47 -7.73
CA THR A 145 11.96 18.41 -6.61
C THR A 145 13.04 19.47 -6.52
N LEU A 146 14.22 19.27 -7.14
CA LEU A 146 15.30 20.28 -7.25
C LEU A 146 15.36 20.97 -8.62
N ASP A 147 14.38 20.79 -9.52
CA ASP A 147 14.36 21.55 -10.77
C ASP A 147 14.13 23.06 -10.51
N ASP A 148 14.44 23.88 -11.49
CA ASP A 148 14.42 25.34 -11.34
C ASP A 148 13.03 25.87 -10.94
N GLY A 149 11.96 25.31 -11.52
CA GLY A 149 10.59 25.75 -11.23
C GLY A 149 10.16 25.40 -9.81
N LEU A 150 10.45 24.18 -9.37
CA LEU A 150 10.14 23.74 -8.00
C LEU A 150 11.03 24.46 -6.98
N SER A 151 12.30 24.70 -7.28
CA SER A 151 13.21 25.46 -6.44
C SER A 151 12.74 26.90 -6.23
N LYS A 152 12.18 27.54 -7.27
CA LYS A 152 11.55 28.86 -7.18
C LYS A 152 10.32 28.82 -6.25
N ALA A 153 9.47 27.81 -6.39
CA ALA A 153 8.33 27.62 -5.50
C ALA A 153 8.73 27.46 -4.02
N VAL A 154 9.78 26.67 -3.76
CA VAL A 154 10.30 26.47 -2.41
C VAL A 154 10.80 27.76 -1.79
N ARG A 155 11.60 28.56 -2.52
CA ARG A 155 12.10 29.86 -2.03
C ARG A 155 10.95 30.80 -1.71
N LYS A 156 9.96 30.89 -2.60
CA LYS A 156 8.78 31.72 -2.37
C LYS A 156 8.02 31.31 -1.12
N VAL A 157 7.77 30.02 -0.92
CA VAL A 157 7.07 29.49 0.26
C VAL A 157 7.83 29.83 1.55
N PHE A 158 9.16 29.63 1.57
CA PHE A 158 9.97 29.95 2.71
C PHE A 158 9.90 31.44 3.08
N VAL A 159 10.09 32.33 2.08
CA VAL A 159 10.08 33.78 2.26
C VAL A 159 8.71 34.28 2.71
N ASP A 160 7.65 33.81 2.08
CA ASP A 160 6.27 34.20 2.44
C ASP A 160 5.90 33.78 3.87
N LEU A 161 6.25 32.57 4.28
CA LEU A 161 6.01 32.08 5.65
C LEU A 161 6.88 32.81 6.69
N TYR A 162 8.11 33.16 6.34
CA TYR A 162 8.97 33.98 7.19
C TYR A 162 8.39 35.39 7.39
N ASN A 163 7.98 36.06 6.31
CA ASN A 163 7.36 37.38 6.37
C ASN A 163 6.04 37.38 7.16
N LYS A 164 5.30 36.28 7.17
CA LYS A 164 4.11 36.07 8.03
C LYS A 164 4.45 35.74 9.49
N GLY A 165 5.72 35.59 9.83
CA GLY A 165 6.18 35.19 11.17
C GLY A 165 5.84 33.74 11.53
N ILE A 166 5.51 32.90 10.53
CA ILE A 166 5.23 31.46 10.67
C ILE A 166 6.54 30.68 10.66
N ILE A 167 7.50 31.03 9.80
CA ILE A 167 8.88 30.54 9.90
C ILE A 167 9.68 31.43 10.86
N TYR A 168 10.44 30.80 11.74
CA TYR A 168 11.35 31.49 12.65
C TYR A 168 12.64 30.69 12.88
N ARG A 169 13.71 31.37 13.28
CA ARG A 169 14.97 30.79 13.71
C ARG A 169 15.09 30.89 15.23
N GLY A 170 15.43 29.82 15.90
CA GLY A 170 15.50 29.81 17.35
C GLY A 170 16.29 28.63 17.91
N GLU A 171 16.68 28.77 19.17
CA GLU A 171 17.38 27.73 19.91
C GLU A 171 16.32 26.85 20.64
N ARG A 172 16.38 25.57 20.39
CA ARG A 172 15.46 24.57 20.98
C ARG A 172 16.17 23.24 21.15
N ILE A 173 15.63 22.38 22.02
CA ILE A 173 15.98 20.97 22.01
C ILE A 173 15.35 20.32 20.79
N ILE A 174 16.17 19.69 19.98
CA ILE A 174 15.81 18.99 18.77
C ILE A 174 16.21 17.51 18.86
N ASN A 175 15.63 16.68 18.00
CA ASN A 175 16.13 15.34 17.77
C ASN A 175 17.35 15.39 16.86
N TRP A 176 18.50 14.98 17.36
CA TRP A 176 19.76 14.98 16.62
C TRP A 176 20.20 13.57 16.28
N ASP A 177 20.52 13.33 15.02
CA ASP A 177 21.12 12.08 14.54
C ASP A 177 22.66 12.23 14.54
N PRO A 178 23.38 11.62 15.50
CA PRO A 178 24.82 11.78 15.60
C PRO A 178 25.62 11.05 14.51
N LYS A 179 24.97 10.07 13.82
CA LYS A 179 25.59 9.34 12.71
C LYS A 179 25.45 10.10 11.39
N ALA A 180 24.26 10.60 11.10
CA ALA A 180 23.99 11.45 9.94
C ALA A 180 24.44 12.91 10.16
N ARG A 181 24.65 13.32 11.41
CA ARG A 181 25.03 14.67 11.85
C ARG A 181 24.06 15.73 11.35
N THR A 182 22.77 15.50 11.61
CA THR A 182 21.70 16.40 11.21
C THR A 182 20.53 16.36 12.17
N ALA A 183 19.77 17.44 12.21
CA ALA A 183 18.49 17.50 12.89
C ALA A 183 17.46 16.61 12.21
N LEU A 184 16.56 16.07 13.01
CA LEU A 184 15.40 15.29 12.59
C LEU A 184 14.11 15.97 13.07
N SER A 185 13.03 15.81 12.34
CA SER A 185 11.69 16.10 12.84
C SER A 185 11.18 14.98 13.75
N ASP A 186 10.20 15.26 14.60
CA ASP A 186 9.67 14.27 15.56
C ASP A 186 9.17 12.99 14.89
N ILE A 187 8.59 13.11 13.70
CA ILE A 187 8.05 11.98 12.95
C ILE A 187 9.11 11.09 12.29
N GLU A 188 10.36 11.54 12.20
CA GLU A 188 11.51 10.76 11.72
C GLU A 188 12.17 9.92 12.82
N VAL A 189 11.60 9.93 14.04
CA VAL A 189 12.09 9.19 15.20
C VAL A 189 11.19 7.99 15.49
N ILE A 190 11.75 6.79 15.38
CA ILE A 190 11.06 5.53 15.72
C ILE A 190 11.42 5.19 17.16
N HIS A 191 10.40 4.95 17.98
CA HIS A 191 10.60 4.56 19.36
C HIS A 191 10.59 3.05 19.49
N GLU A 192 11.63 2.50 20.09
CA GLU A 192 11.81 1.08 20.36
C GLU A 192 12.02 0.83 21.85
N ASP A 193 11.39 -0.21 22.39
CA ASP A 193 11.61 -0.62 23.77
C ASP A 193 12.97 -1.31 23.90
N VAL A 194 13.84 -0.73 24.72
CA VAL A 194 15.20 -1.20 24.93
C VAL A 194 15.39 -1.58 26.41
N GLN A 195 16.06 -2.69 26.62
CA GLN A 195 16.53 -3.08 27.95
C GLN A 195 17.66 -2.15 28.37
N GLY A 196 17.41 -1.32 29.38
CA GLY A 196 18.36 -0.41 29.98
C GLY A 196 18.38 -0.55 31.50
N ALA A 197 18.78 0.50 32.19
CA ALA A 197 18.79 0.53 33.64
C ALA A 197 18.38 1.89 34.18
N PHE A 198 17.83 1.87 35.36
CA PHE A 198 17.58 3.05 36.17
C PHE A 198 18.69 3.15 37.20
N TYR A 199 19.51 4.19 37.10
CA TYR A 199 20.68 4.40 37.92
C TYR A 199 20.36 5.37 39.06
N HIS A 200 20.54 4.96 40.31
CA HIS A 200 20.31 5.76 41.49
C HIS A 200 21.61 6.25 42.10
N PHE A 201 21.77 7.58 42.17
CA PHE A 201 23.00 8.24 42.62
C PHE A 201 22.76 9.14 43.83
N LYS A 202 23.80 9.27 44.66
CA LYS A 202 23.86 10.22 45.77
C LYS A 202 24.42 11.56 45.26
N TYR A 203 23.65 12.63 45.39
CA TYR A 203 24.15 13.99 45.20
C TYR A 203 24.32 14.60 46.58
N PRO A 204 25.58 14.75 47.10
CA PRO A 204 25.86 15.25 48.45
C PRO A 204 25.38 16.69 48.62
N TYR A 205 24.79 17.00 49.78
CA TYR A 205 24.53 18.39 50.11
C TYR A 205 25.84 19.20 50.31
N ALA A 206 25.82 20.45 49.88
CA ALA A 206 26.98 21.33 49.97
C ALA A 206 27.44 21.60 51.44
N ASP A 207 26.52 21.47 52.41
CA ASP A 207 26.81 21.59 53.84
C ASP A 207 27.47 20.33 54.43
N GLY A 208 27.60 19.27 53.65
CA GLY A 208 28.24 18.02 54.06
C GLY A 208 27.32 17.07 54.85
N ASN A 209 26.06 17.41 55.09
CA ASN A 209 25.12 16.65 55.92
C ASN A 209 24.14 15.78 55.11
N GLY A 210 24.62 14.73 54.45
CA GLY A 210 23.81 13.78 53.73
C GLY A 210 23.77 14.03 52.23
N TYR A 211 22.77 13.52 51.57
CA TYR A 211 22.62 13.59 50.10
C TYR A 211 21.14 13.54 49.69
N ILE A 212 20.87 13.98 48.46
CA ILE A 212 19.59 13.70 47.77
C ILE A 212 19.82 12.57 46.78
N GLU A 213 18.84 11.66 46.71
CA GLU A 213 18.86 10.56 45.74
C GLU A 213 18.29 11.02 44.41
N ILE A 214 19.03 10.80 43.33
CA ILE A 214 18.66 11.09 41.96
C ILE A 214 18.64 9.78 41.17
N ALA A 215 17.57 9.56 40.41
CA ALA A 215 17.44 8.41 39.52
C ALA A 215 17.40 8.87 38.06
N THR A 216 18.19 8.21 37.19
CA THR A 216 18.26 8.53 35.76
C THR A 216 18.52 7.30 34.91
N THR A 217 17.96 7.29 33.70
CA THR A 217 18.31 6.30 32.66
C THR A 217 19.51 6.72 31.82
N ARG A 218 19.95 7.98 31.94
CA ARG A 218 21.02 8.60 31.13
C ARG A 218 22.10 9.24 31.99
N PRO A 219 22.94 8.42 32.66
CA PRO A 219 24.01 8.94 33.55
C PRO A 219 24.95 9.97 32.90
N GLU A 220 25.27 9.76 31.62
CA GLU A 220 26.21 10.62 30.87
C GLU A 220 25.76 12.08 30.79
N THR A 221 24.47 12.36 30.85
CA THR A 221 23.96 13.74 30.79
C THR A 221 24.09 14.48 32.12
N MET A 222 24.32 13.76 33.25
CA MET A 222 24.45 14.39 34.56
C MET A 222 25.58 15.43 34.62
N LEU A 223 26.60 15.26 33.78
CA LEU A 223 27.72 16.20 33.70
C LEU A 223 27.31 17.64 33.30
N GLY A 224 26.11 17.77 32.68
CA GLY A 224 25.50 19.04 32.30
C GLY A 224 24.37 19.50 33.24
N ASP A 225 24.18 18.87 34.39
CA ASP A 225 23.13 19.27 35.34
C ASP A 225 23.33 20.69 35.85
N THR A 226 22.25 21.44 35.95
CA THR A 226 22.23 22.83 36.42
C THR A 226 21.32 23.07 37.64
N ALA A 227 20.44 22.13 37.96
CA ALA A 227 19.61 22.14 39.15
C ALA A 227 19.09 20.73 39.50
N ILE A 228 18.58 20.59 40.72
CA ILE A 228 17.70 19.53 41.13
C ILE A 228 16.30 20.12 41.35
N VAL A 229 15.25 19.43 40.93
CA VAL A 229 13.88 19.84 41.18
C VAL A 229 13.13 18.78 41.93
N VAL A 230 12.25 19.23 42.83
CA VAL A 230 11.34 18.39 43.63
C VAL A 230 9.95 19.00 43.61
N ASN A 231 8.94 18.16 43.82
CA ASN A 231 7.57 18.67 43.88
C ASN A 231 7.38 19.45 45.18
N PRO A 232 6.82 20.68 45.17
CA PRO A 232 6.62 21.50 46.35
C PRO A 232 5.67 20.84 47.37
N ASN A 233 4.86 19.88 46.97
CA ASN A 233 3.93 19.13 47.82
C ASN A 233 4.54 17.84 48.39
N ASP A 234 5.76 17.50 48.06
CA ASP A 234 6.45 16.31 48.57
C ASP A 234 7.05 16.59 49.95
N GLU A 235 6.43 16.00 50.98
CA GLU A 235 6.84 16.16 52.39
C GLU A 235 8.32 15.74 52.62
N ARG A 236 8.85 14.82 51.79
CA ARG A 236 10.23 14.30 51.92
C ARG A 236 11.28 15.37 51.67
N TYR A 237 10.95 16.37 50.85
CA TYR A 237 11.93 17.35 50.33
C TYR A 237 11.61 18.79 50.73
N LYS A 238 10.55 19.07 51.50
CA LYS A 238 10.21 20.46 51.87
C LYS A 238 11.35 21.23 52.56
N ASP A 239 12.10 20.54 53.42
CA ASP A 239 13.19 21.17 54.22
C ASP A 239 14.48 21.36 53.43
N VAL A 240 14.59 20.82 52.21
CA VAL A 240 15.78 20.92 51.40
C VAL A 240 15.61 21.85 50.19
N ILE A 241 14.38 22.30 49.88
CA ILE A 241 14.13 23.31 48.86
C ILE A 241 14.95 24.60 49.23
N GLY A 242 15.69 25.13 48.28
CA GLY A 242 16.59 26.30 48.46
C GLY A 242 17.97 25.93 48.97
N LYS A 243 18.24 24.67 49.35
CA LYS A 243 19.60 24.20 49.61
C LYS A 243 20.34 23.90 48.30
N THR A 244 21.63 23.63 48.45
CA THR A 244 22.55 23.34 47.36
C THR A 244 23.14 21.95 47.51
N VAL A 245 23.30 21.24 46.39
CA VAL A 245 24.04 19.96 46.31
C VAL A 245 25.28 20.14 45.46
N ILE A 246 26.26 19.26 45.65
CA ILE A 246 27.45 19.16 44.80
C ILE A 246 27.24 18.08 43.74
N LEU A 247 27.34 18.48 42.47
CA LEU A 247 27.32 17.55 41.36
C LEU A 247 28.54 16.63 41.45
N PRO A 248 28.34 15.31 41.53
CA PRO A 248 29.45 14.35 41.56
C PRO A 248 30.40 14.52 40.36
N ILE A 249 31.67 14.20 40.54
CA ILE A 249 32.75 14.30 39.54
C ILE A 249 33.12 15.74 39.19
N VAL A 250 32.15 16.55 38.74
CA VAL A 250 32.36 17.91 38.24
C VAL A 250 32.60 18.92 39.38
N GLY A 251 31.98 18.68 40.56
CA GLY A 251 32.09 19.56 41.71
C GLY A 251 31.27 20.87 41.63
N ARG A 252 30.35 20.99 40.64
CA ARG A 252 29.46 22.15 40.49
C ARG A 252 28.41 22.17 41.56
N GLU A 253 28.13 23.34 42.10
CA GLU A 253 27.01 23.55 43.03
C GLU A 253 25.70 23.68 42.27
N LEU A 254 24.68 22.89 42.64
CA LEU A 254 23.36 22.87 42.05
C LEU A 254 22.31 23.27 43.07
N PRO A 255 21.42 24.25 42.78
CA PRO A 255 20.28 24.57 43.62
C PRO A 255 19.23 23.48 43.61
N ILE A 256 18.55 23.26 44.72
CA ILE A 256 17.34 22.46 44.83
C ILE A 256 16.13 23.40 44.71
N LEU A 257 15.33 23.23 43.65
CA LEU A 257 14.21 24.10 43.30
C LEU A 257 12.89 23.33 43.42
N ALA A 258 11.78 24.06 43.57
CA ALA A 258 10.46 23.52 43.58
C ALA A 258 9.82 23.59 42.17
N ASP A 259 9.33 22.49 41.63
CA ASP A 259 8.61 22.45 40.37
C ASP A 259 7.52 21.38 40.40
N GLU A 260 6.29 21.78 40.09
CA GLU A 260 5.12 20.88 40.11
C GLU A 260 5.18 19.80 39.02
N TYR A 261 6.05 19.92 38.03
CA TYR A 261 6.28 18.93 37.00
C TYR A 261 6.74 17.58 37.57
N VAL A 262 7.44 17.58 38.71
CA VAL A 262 7.97 16.34 39.30
C VAL A 262 6.86 15.46 39.85
N ASP A 263 6.78 14.23 39.36
CA ASP A 263 5.90 13.20 39.91
C ASP A 263 6.47 12.65 41.22
N ILE A 264 5.73 12.81 42.31
CA ILE A 264 6.10 12.39 43.68
C ILE A 264 6.32 10.87 43.77
N GLU A 265 5.57 10.12 42.98
CA GLU A 265 5.57 8.63 43.01
C GLU A 265 6.60 8.03 42.06
N PHE A 266 7.18 8.83 41.15
CA PHE A 266 8.12 8.32 40.17
C PHE A 266 9.59 8.43 40.62
N GLY A 267 10.34 7.34 40.54
CA GLY A 267 11.75 7.25 40.91
C GLY A 267 12.00 7.60 42.37
N SER A 268 12.89 8.57 42.62
CA SER A 268 13.16 9.09 43.95
C SER A 268 12.24 10.24 44.38
N GLY A 269 11.41 10.76 43.46
CA GLY A 269 10.67 12.01 43.67
C GLY A 269 11.53 13.28 43.56
N ALA A 270 12.82 13.13 43.26
CA ALA A 270 13.72 14.21 42.95
C ALA A 270 14.36 14.01 41.58
N MET A 271 14.36 15.04 40.74
CA MET A 271 14.78 14.96 39.36
C MET A 271 15.97 15.91 39.10
N LYS A 272 17.02 15.38 38.45
CA LYS A 272 18.10 16.23 37.92
C LYS A 272 17.58 17.00 36.71
N VAL A 273 18.09 18.19 36.48
CA VAL A 273 17.72 19.04 35.34
C VAL A 273 18.95 19.32 34.48
N THR A 274 18.88 18.79 33.25
CA THR A 274 19.92 18.98 32.22
C THR A 274 19.30 19.68 31.00
N PRO A 275 19.11 20.98 31.01
CA PRO A 275 18.28 21.68 30.01
C PRO A 275 18.77 21.53 28.56
N ALA A 276 20.06 21.24 28.35
CA ALA A 276 20.63 21.10 27.02
C ALA A 276 20.41 19.69 26.38
N HIS A 277 19.92 18.68 27.13
CA HIS A 277 19.87 17.28 26.70
C HIS A 277 18.56 16.58 27.00
N ASP A 278 17.52 17.30 27.41
CA ASP A 278 16.17 16.77 27.59
C ASP A 278 15.10 17.84 27.32
N PRO A 279 14.04 17.57 26.55
CA PRO A 279 13.02 18.58 26.25
C PRO A 279 12.27 19.09 27.47
N ASN A 280 11.96 18.22 28.44
CA ASN A 280 11.25 18.60 29.64
C ASN A 280 12.16 19.43 30.58
N ASP A 281 13.43 19.01 30.70
CA ASP A 281 14.45 19.76 31.47
C ASP A 281 14.67 21.13 30.85
N PHE A 282 14.60 21.27 29.53
CA PHE A 282 14.71 22.56 28.85
C PHE A 282 13.58 23.52 29.25
N GLU A 283 12.33 23.03 29.30
CA GLU A 283 11.18 23.82 29.73
C GLU A 283 11.31 24.24 31.22
N ILE A 284 11.73 23.30 32.07
CA ILE A 284 12.03 23.60 33.49
C ILE A 284 13.12 24.64 33.57
N GLY A 285 14.20 24.47 32.78
CA GLY A 285 15.30 25.39 32.69
C GLY A 285 14.89 26.81 32.30
N GLN A 286 13.94 26.94 31.34
CA GLN A 286 13.39 28.24 30.96
C GLN A 286 12.58 28.88 32.09
N ARG A 287 11.72 28.11 32.80
CA ARG A 287 10.93 28.62 33.92
C ARG A 287 11.79 29.14 35.06
N HIS A 288 12.87 28.43 35.34
CA HIS A 288 13.81 28.78 36.45
C HIS A 288 15.03 29.53 36.00
N GLN A 289 15.16 29.94 34.73
CA GLN A 289 16.27 30.68 34.15
C GLN A 289 17.65 30.01 34.39
N LEU A 290 17.69 28.69 34.21
CA LEU A 290 18.88 27.86 34.35
C LEU A 290 19.79 27.97 33.14
N GLU A 291 21.10 27.76 33.37
CA GLU A 291 22.10 27.69 32.30
C GLU A 291 21.92 26.41 31.46
N ASN A 292 22.14 26.53 30.16
CA ASN A 292 22.15 25.41 29.23
C ASN A 292 23.59 24.92 29.02
N ILE A 293 23.95 23.78 29.59
CA ILE A 293 25.30 23.22 29.48
C ILE A 293 25.29 22.02 28.53
N ILE A 294 25.83 22.23 27.33
CA ILE A 294 25.96 21.18 26.32
C ILE A 294 27.22 20.37 26.66
N VAL A 295 27.05 19.01 26.85
CA VAL A 295 28.18 18.12 27.23
C VAL A 295 28.61 17.17 26.12
N MET A 296 27.94 17.22 24.95
CA MET A 296 28.23 16.38 23.79
C MET A 296 28.46 17.25 22.56
N ASP A 297 29.25 16.74 21.61
CA ASP A 297 29.39 17.31 20.26
C ASP A 297 28.40 16.71 19.27
N GLU A 298 28.46 17.14 18.01
CA GLU A 298 27.61 16.68 16.92
C GLU A 298 27.77 15.18 16.54
N TYR A 299 28.85 14.55 17.03
CA TYR A 299 29.10 13.12 16.85
C TYR A 299 28.53 12.25 17.99
N GLY A 300 27.92 12.88 19.01
CA GLY A 300 27.50 12.21 20.24
C GLY A 300 28.67 11.82 21.12
N LYS A 301 29.84 12.50 20.99
CA LYS A 301 31.00 12.35 21.85
C LYS A 301 31.01 13.44 22.91
N MET A 302 31.52 13.10 24.07
CA MET A 302 31.64 14.05 25.19
C MET A 302 32.61 15.18 24.85
N ASN A 303 32.19 16.41 25.12
CA ASN A 303 33.01 17.63 24.86
C ASN A 303 33.83 18.09 26.08
N GLU A 304 34.42 19.33 26.03
CA GLU A 304 35.23 19.90 27.11
C GLU A 304 34.50 20.04 28.44
N LYS A 305 33.17 20.22 28.42
CA LYS A 305 32.33 20.39 29.61
C LYS A 305 32.13 19.08 30.39
N ALA A 306 32.47 17.95 29.77
CA ALA A 306 32.42 16.63 30.38
C ALA A 306 33.71 16.25 31.12
N ASP A 307 34.64 17.17 31.32
CA ASP A 307 35.87 17.01 32.07
C ASP A 307 36.72 15.82 31.55
N LYS A 308 37.12 14.90 32.44
CA LYS A 308 37.96 13.74 32.10
C LYS A 308 37.36 12.77 31.06
N TYR A 309 36.07 12.88 30.75
CA TYR A 309 35.40 12.05 29.76
C TYR A 309 35.43 12.65 28.35
N LYS A 310 36.05 13.79 28.14
CA LYS A 310 36.19 14.45 26.82
C LYS A 310 36.66 13.46 25.76
N GLY A 311 35.96 13.42 24.60
CA GLY A 311 36.28 12.61 23.45
C GLY A 311 35.73 11.17 23.51
N MET A 312 35.19 10.74 24.65
CA MET A 312 34.51 9.42 24.74
C MET A 312 33.17 9.44 24.01
N ASP A 313 32.80 8.31 23.41
CA ASP A 313 31.41 8.08 23.00
C ASP A 313 30.49 8.15 24.23
N ARG A 314 29.28 8.69 24.06
CA ARG A 314 28.32 8.88 25.13
C ARG A 314 27.99 7.60 25.93
N PHE A 315 27.94 6.45 25.29
CA PHE A 315 27.67 5.19 25.96
C PHE A 315 28.90 4.63 26.69
N ASP A 316 30.10 4.85 26.16
CA ASP A 316 31.35 4.53 26.84
C ASP A 316 31.54 5.43 28.08
N CYS A 317 31.19 6.71 27.93
CA CYS A 317 31.16 7.65 29.05
C CYS A 317 30.16 7.18 30.13
N ARG A 318 28.94 6.78 29.77
CA ARG A 318 27.96 6.22 30.71
C ARG A 318 28.54 5.09 31.55
N ASN A 319 29.18 4.12 30.90
CA ASN A 319 29.75 2.96 31.57
C ASN A 319 30.91 3.34 32.48
N GLN A 320 31.81 4.20 32.03
CA GLN A 320 32.98 4.66 32.82
C GLN A 320 32.53 5.52 33.99
N LEU A 321 31.59 6.45 33.78
CA LEU A 321 31.04 7.33 34.82
C LEU A 321 30.39 6.52 35.95
N VAL A 322 29.58 5.54 35.62
CA VAL A 322 28.94 4.66 36.61
C VAL A 322 29.99 3.90 37.42
N LYS A 323 31.08 3.44 36.77
CA LYS A 323 32.18 2.79 37.45
C LYS A 323 32.89 3.76 38.44
N ASP A 324 33.19 4.97 37.99
CA ASP A 324 33.87 6.00 38.82
C ASP A 324 32.98 6.41 40.00
N LEU A 325 31.67 6.51 39.83
CA LEU A 325 30.72 6.80 40.91
C LEU A 325 30.61 5.63 41.92
N LYS A 326 30.73 4.38 41.47
CA LYS A 326 30.80 3.21 42.35
C LYS A 326 32.05 3.24 43.22
N GLU A 327 33.21 3.61 42.66
CA GLU A 327 34.46 3.72 43.37
C GLU A 327 34.42 4.82 44.44
N GLN A 328 33.56 5.84 44.28
CA GLN A 328 33.34 6.92 45.24
C GLN A 328 32.17 6.66 46.22
N ASP A 329 31.57 5.47 46.23
CA ASP A 329 30.39 5.12 47.03
C ASP A 329 29.16 6.01 46.76
N LEU A 330 29.03 6.54 45.54
CA LEU A 330 27.93 7.42 45.14
C LEU A 330 26.79 6.73 44.38
N VAL A 331 26.92 5.44 44.11
CA VAL A 331 25.85 4.61 43.52
C VAL A 331 25.04 3.92 44.62
N ILE A 332 23.74 4.18 44.69
CA ILE A 332 22.84 3.54 45.65
C ILE A 332 22.43 2.16 45.14
N LYS A 333 21.88 2.10 43.92
CA LYS A 333 21.42 0.88 43.23
C LYS A 333 21.35 1.10 41.74
N ILE A 334 21.28 -0.01 40.99
CA ILE A 334 21.00 -0.03 39.57
C ILE A 334 19.90 -1.04 39.38
N GLU A 335 18.79 -0.62 38.83
CA GLU A 335 17.62 -1.44 38.57
C GLU A 335 17.46 -1.65 37.05
N GLU A 336 17.21 -2.87 36.62
CA GLU A 336 16.85 -3.15 35.24
C GLU A 336 15.55 -2.43 34.89
N HIS A 337 15.55 -1.72 33.77
CA HIS A 337 14.41 -0.94 33.34
C HIS A 337 14.26 -0.97 31.82
N THR A 338 13.09 -1.40 31.34
CA THR A 338 12.75 -1.31 29.92
C THR A 338 12.13 0.06 29.68
N HIS A 339 12.68 0.80 28.75
CA HIS A 339 12.21 2.13 28.38
C HIS A 339 12.26 2.34 26.87
N SER A 340 11.40 3.24 26.40
CA SER A 340 11.29 3.60 25.00
C SER A 340 12.42 4.55 24.60
N VAL A 341 13.21 4.18 23.58
CA VAL A 341 14.34 4.95 23.07
C VAL A 341 14.11 5.32 21.62
N GLY A 342 14.29 6.60 21.29
CA GLY A 342 14.16 7.11 19.92
C GLY A 342 15.34 6.69 19.05
N HIS A 343 15.04 6.16 17.87
CA HIS A 343 16.00 5.81 16.84
C HIS A 343 15.72 6.59 15.56
N SER A 344 16.76 7.04 14.88
CA SER A 344 16.61 7.65 13.56
C SER A 344 16.09 6.64 12.55
N GLU A 345 14.98 6.93 11.92
CA GLU A 345 14.40 6.08 10.87
C GLU A 345 15.40 5.81 9.72
N ARG A 346 16.29 6.78 9.45
CA ARG A 346 17.19 6.72 8.29
C ARG A 346 18.54 6.04 8.60
N SER A 347 19.11 6.30 9.76
CA SER A 347 20.45 5.81 10.11
C SER A 347 20.43 4.63 11.09
N GLY A 348 19.30 4.42 11.78
CA GLY A 348 19.14 3.46 12.87
C GLY A 348 19.92 3.86 14.15
N ALA A 349 20.55 5.05 14.20
CA ALA A 349 21.26 5.52 15.37
C ALA A 349 20.28 5.95 16.47
N ILE A 350 20.66 5.76 17.72
CA ILE A 350 19.95 6.34 18.86
C ILE A 350 20.02 7.86 18.76
N VAL A 351 18.86 8.50 18.75
CA VAL A 351 18.71 9.96 18.66
C VAL A 351 19.11 10.62 19.97
N GLU A 352 19.81 11.76 19.87
CA GLU A 352 20.12 12.59 21.01
C GLU A 352 19.23 13.83 21.06
N PRO A 353 18.51 14.07 22.18
CA PRO A 353 17.97 15.38 22.47
C PRO A 353 19.13 16.38 22.60
N TYR A 354 19.17 17.37 21.71
CA TYR A 354 20.31 18.24 21.54
C TYR A 354 19.89 19.71 21.39
N LEU A 355 20.44 20.59 22.17
CA LEU A 355 20.18 22.03 22.08
C LEU A 355 20.85 22.60 20.85
N SER A 356 20.07 23.13 19.92
CA SER A 356 20.63 23.71 18.68
C SER A 356 19.76 24.84 18.14
N THR A 357 20.40 25.77 17.46
CA THR A 357 19.70 26.82 16.70
C THR A 357 19.31 26.29 15.35
N GLN A 358 18.01 26.23 15.08
CA GLN A 358 17.44 25.67 13.85
C GLN A 358 16.36 26.60 13.30
N TRP A 359 15.90 26.30 12.08
CA TRP A 359 14.73 26.91 11.48
C TRP A 359 13.50 26.04 11.74
N PHE A 360 12.38 26.70 12.10
CA PHE A 360 11.12 26.05 12.47
C PHE A 360 9.93 26.68 11.75
N VAL A 361 8.90 25.86 11.54
CA VAL A 361 7.55 26.29 11.12
C VAL A 361 6.62 26.19 12.32
N LYS A 362 5.92 27.26 12.66
CA LYS A 362 4.78 27.27 13.60
C LYS A 362 3.62 26.53 12.98
N MET A 363 3.34 25.34 13.48
CA MET A 363 2.39 24.43 12.84
C MET A 363 0.92 24.70 13.19
N LYS A 364 0.63 25.19 14.39
CA LYS A 364 -0.76 25.38 14.87
C LYS A 364 -1.67 26.16 13.92
N PRO A 365 -1.26 27.35 13.35
CA PRO A 365 -2.12 28.10 12.44
C PRO A 365 -2.43 27.33 11.16
N LEU A 366 -1.45 26.61 10.61
CA LEU A 366 -1.59 25.82 9.38
C LEU A 366 -2.47 24.60 9.61
N ALA A 367 -2.27 23.91 10.73
CA ALA A 367 -3.07 22.75 11.11
C ALA A 367 -4.54 23.12 11.37
N GLN A 368 -4.81 24.26 12.04
CA GLN A 368 -6.16 24.73 12.27
C GLN A 368 -6.88 24.98 10.94
N ARG A 369 -6.22 25.58 9.97
CA ARG A 369 -6.77 25.80 8.63
C ARG A 369 -7.12 24.48 7.92
N ALA A 370 -6.30 23.46 8.09
CA ALA A 370 -6.56 22.11 7.55
C ALA A 370 -7.77 21.45 8.21
N LEU A 371 -7.90 21.56 9.53
CA LEU A 371 -9.07 21.07 10.28
C LEU A 371 -10.36 21.81 9.88
N ASP A 372 -10.30 23.13 9.75
CA ASP A 372 -11.45 23.94 9.34
C ASP A 372 -11.94 23.54 7.94
N ASN A 373 -11.02 23.26 7.00
CA ASN A 373 -11.37 22.82 5.66
C ASN A 373 -12.18 21.53 5.65
N GLN A 374 -11.89 20.57 6.55
CA GLN A 374 -12.61 19.30 6.64
C GLN A 374 -14.08 19.47 7.07
N ASN A 375 -14.45 20.63 7.60
CA ASN A 375 -15.83 20.98 7.96
C ASN A 375 -16.56 21.77 6.86
N THR A 376 -15.95 21.95 5.69
CA THR A 376 -16.54 22.67 4.56
C THR A 376 -17.03 21.73 3.46
N LYS A 377 -17.72 22.26 2.45
CA LYS A 377 -18.08 21.51 1.23
C LYS A 377 -16.86 21.11 0.39
N ASP A 378 -15.74 21.82 0.56
CA ASP A 378 -14.47 21.57 -0.14
C ASP A 378 -13.54 20.68 0.69
N ARG A 379 -14.11 19.85 1.57
CA ARG A 379 -13.38 18.84 2.33
C ARG A 379 -12.65 17.86 1.42
N ILE A 380 -11.64 17.22 1.97
CA ILE A 380 -10.91 16.13 1.31
C ILE A 380 -11.49 14.81 1.79
N ASP A 381 -11.81 13.92 0.86
CA ASP A 381 -12.35 12.60 1.17
C ASP A 381 -11.23 11.55 1.28
N PHE A 382 -11.20 10.84 2.42
CA PHE A 382 -10.21 9.79 2.69
C PHE A 382 -10.81 8.41 2.39
N PHE A 383 -10.06 7.59 1.66
CA PHE A 383 -10.41 6.21 1.36
C PHE A 383 -9.33 5.25 1.90
N PRO A 384 -9.67 4.43 2.90
CA PRO A 384 -10.93 4.36 3.65
C PRO A 384 -11.09 5.51 4.66
N GLY A 385 -12.35 5.90 4.94
CA GLY A 385 -12.70 7.05 5.75
C GLY A 385 -12.15 7.07 7.19
N ARG A 386 -11.75 5.91 7.74
CA ARG A 386 -11.15 5.84 9.09
C ARG A 386 -9.87 6.66 9.24
N PHE A 387 -9.13 6.88 8.17
CA PHE A 387 -7.89 7.67 8.20
C PHE A 387 -8.09 9.16 8.36
N GLU A 388 -9.29 9.68 8.09
CA GLU A 388 -9.63 11.06 8.40
C GLU A 388 -9.53 11.35 9.91
N ASN A 389 -10.00 10.42 10.76
CA ASN A 389 -9.86 10.57 12.21
C ASN A 389 -8.38 10.56 12.65
N THR A 390 -7.56 9.75 11.98
CA THR A 390 -6.11 9.72 12.23
C THR A 390 -5.45 11.04 11.84
N PHE A 391 -5.81 11.58 10.68
CA PHE A 391 -5.36 12.89 10.21
C PHE A 391 -5.77 14.01 11.19
N ASN A 392 -7.05 14.09 11.57
CA ASN A 392 -7.57 15.14 12.44
C ASN A 392 -6.87 15.14 13.81
N ARG A 393 -6.72 13.97 14.44
CA ARG A 393 -6.02 13.86 15.72
C ARG A 393 -4.58 14.36 15.64
N TRP A 394 -3.87 14.01 14.58
CA TRP A 394 -2.50 14.46 14.40
C TRP A 394 -2.42 15.98 14.20
N MET A 395 -3.38 16.59 13.48
CA MET A 395 -3.45 18.04 13.31
C MET A 395 -3.72 18.76 14.64
N GLU A 396 -4.55 18.19 15.51
CA GLU A 396 -4.84 18.75 16.84
C GLU A 396 -3.63 18.74 17.78
N GLU A 397 -2.77 17.72 17.69
CA GLU A 397 -1.61 17.49 18.56
C GLU A 397 -0.28 17.97 17.95
N ILE A 398 -0.31 18.61 16.79
CA ILE A 398 0.88 18.93 16.02
C ILE A 398 1.83 19.89 16.74
N ARG A 399 3.13 19.61 16.68
CA ARG A 399 4.22 20.44 17.19
C ARG A 399 4.88 21.23 16.07
N ASP A 400 5.68 22.23 16.45
CA ASP A 400 6.48 23.01 15.49
C ASP A 400 7.44 22.08 14.73
N TRP A 401 7.55 22.31 13.44
CA TRP A 401 8.34 21.48 12.54
C TRP A 401 9.73 22.06 12.33
N THR A 402 10.77 21.29 12.68
CA THR A 402 12.16 21.62 12.40
C THR A 402 12.45 21.36 10.93
N ILE A 403 12.76 22.43 10.17
CA ILE A 403 12.90 22.36 8.70
C ILE A 403 14.33 22.46 8.19
N SER A 404 15.31 22.82 9.01
CA SER A 404 16.71 22.89 8.62
C SER A 404 17.39 21.53 8.77
N ARG A 405 18.29 21.22 7.83
CA ARG A 405 19.09 19.99 7.79
C ARG A 405 20.54 20.35 7.46
N GLN A 406 21.49 19.78 8.19
CA GLN A 406 22.94 20.00 8.06
C GLN A 406 23.50 19.10 6.94
N LEU A 407 22.96 19.29 5.75
CA LEU A 407 23.28 18.57 4.51
C LEU A 407 23.73 19.53 3.44
N TRP A 408 24.29 19.00 2.36
CA TRP A 408 24.60 19.76 1.15
C TRP A 408 23.60 19.50 0.01
N TRP A 409 23.07 18.28 -0.05
CA TRP A 409 22.08 17.90 -1.06
C TRP A 409 20.67 18.28 -0.65
N GLY A 410 20.10 19.26 -1.30
CA GLY A 410 18.76 19.79 -1.04
C GLY A 410 18.63 21.26 -1.40
N HIS A 411 17.49 21.84 -1.03
CA HIS A 411 17.24 23.28 -1.18
C HIS A 411 17.97 24.07 -0.11
N GLN A 412 19.00 24.78 -0.47
CA GLN A 412 19.73 25.64 0.46
C GLN A 412 18.79 26.74 0.98
N ILE A 413 18.83 26.97 2.29
CA ILE A 413 17.95 27.93 2.95
C ILE A 413 18.21 29.34 2.39
N PRO A 414 17.16 30.05 1.92
CA PRO A 414 17.28 31.38 1.32
C PRO A 414 17.36 32.48 2.38
N ALA A 415 18.35 32.35 3.25
CA ALA A 415 18.68 33.30 4.33
C ALA A 415 20.18 33.60 4.29
N TRP A 416 20.54 34.84 4.54
CA TRP A 416 21.90 35.32 4.55
C TRP A 416 22.19 36.10 5.85
N TYR A 417 23.41 35.95 6.36
CA TYR A 417 23.88 36.60 7.57
C TYR A 417 24.93 37.64 7.22
N HIS A 418 24.71 38.90 7.61
CA HIS A 418 25.71 39.95 7.41
C HIS A 418 26.96 39.67 8.24
N LYS A 419 28.16 39.73 7.61
CA LYS A 419 29.43 39.29 8.20
C LYS A 419 29.81 40.09 9.45
N ASP A 420 29.50 41.38 9.47
CA ASP A 420 29.93 42.30 10.56
C ASP A 420 28.82 42.47 11.61
N THR A 421 27.54 42.50 11.23
CA THR A 421 26.45 42.84 12.14
C THR A 421 25.67 41.61 12.64
N GLY A 422 25.76 40.48 11.93
CA GLY A 422 24.94 39.28 12.18
C GLY A 422 23.47 39.45 11.82
N GLU A 423 23.11 40.56 11.13
CA GLU A 423 21.75 40.78 10.63
C GLU A 423 21.34 39.66 9.67
N VAL A 424 20.08 39.24 9.75
CA VAL A 424 19.53 38.18 8.91
C VAL A 424 18.69 38.78 7.77
N PHE A 425 19.05 38.48 6.55
CA PHE A 425 18.27 38.77 5.35
C PHE A 425 17.61 37.47 4.83
N VAL A 426 16.31 37.51 4.57
CA VAL A 426 15.56 36.39 3.95
C VAL A 426 14.92 36.90 2.68
N GLY A 427 15.20 36.25 1.56
CA GLY A 427 14.71 36.69 0.24
C GLY A 427 14.69 35.54 -0.78
N GLU A 428 13.87 35.68 -1.83
CA GLU A 428 13.86 34.71 -2.94
C GLU A 428 15.16 34.76 -3.76
N GLU A 429 15.80 35.93 -3.78
CA GLU A 429 17.12 36.18 -4.40
C GLU A 429 18.10 36.66 -3.33
N ALA A 430 19.40 36.52 -3.61
CA ALA A 430 20.44 36.99 -2.73
C ALA A 430 20.42 38.54 -2.59
N PRO A 431 20.91 39.12 -1.47
CA PRO A 431 21.05 40.56 -1.31
C PRO A 431 21.99 41.16 -2.38
N GLU A 432 21.77 42.43 -2.77
CA GLU A 432 22.51 43.09 -3.85
C GLU A 432 24.01 43.17 -3.58
N ASP A 433 24.41 43.38 -2.29
CA ASP A 433 25.78 43.45 -1.80
C ASP A 433 26.26 42.11 -1.24
N ILE A 434 26.09 41.03 -2.00
CA ILE A 434 26.35 39.65 -1.60
C ILE A 434 27.72 39.41 -0.94
N GLU A 435 28.74 40.20 -1.31
CA GLU A 435 30.08 40.11 -0.74
C GLU A 435 30.11 40.37 0.79
N ASN A 436 29.10 41.04 1.34
CA ASN A 436 28.98 41.32 2.78
C ASN A 436 28.18 40.26 3.54
N TRP A 437 27.64 39.28 2.83
CA TRP A 437 26.74 38.27 3.39
C TRP A 437 27.28 36.87 3.24
N ILE A 438 26.86 35.99 4.13
CA ILE A 438 27.07 34.54 4.05
C ILE A 438 25.71 33.86 4.04
N GLN A 439 25.45 33.08 3.01
CA GLN A 439 24.22 32.26 2.95
C GLN A 439 24.26 31.17 4.01
N ASP A 440 23.12 30.88 4.59
CA ASP A 440 22.92 29.71 5.49
C ASP A 440 23.39 28.43 4.78
N GLU A 441 24.25 27.67 5.48
CA GLU A 441 24.82 26.44 4.89
C GLU A 441 23.85 25.27 4.87
N ASP A 442 22.82 25.32 5.70
CA ASP A 442 21.82 24.26 5.81
C ASP A 442 20.91 24.21 4.59
N VAL A 443 20.30 23.06 4.39
CA VAL A 443 19.25 22.86 3.41
C VAL A 443 17.91 22.60 4.11
N LEU A 444 16.81 22.75 3.37
CA LEU A 444 15.48 22.44 3.87
C LEU A 444 15.23 20.92 3.90
N ASP A 445 14.42 20.48 4.85
CA ASP A 445 13.86 19.14 4.91
C ASP A 445 13.20 18.76 3.56
N THR A 446 13.46 17.56 3.07
CA THR A 446 12.89 17.08 1.80
C THR A 446 11.37 17.19 1.77
N TRP A 447 10.70 17.01 2.90
CA TRP A 447 9.26 17.12 3.02
C TRP A 447 8.73 18.55 2.86
N PHE A 448 9.61 19.57 2.97
CA PHE A 448 9.24 20.95 2.71
C PHE A 448 8.94 21.19 1.23
N SER A 449 9.79 20.69 0.35
CA SER A 449 9.56 20.76 -1.11
C SER A 449 8.49 19.77 -1.58
N SER A 450 8.49 18.56 -1.02
CA SER A 450 7.52 17.51 -1.38
C SER A 450 6.08 17.91 -1.04
N ALA A 451 5.87 18.74 -0.01
CA ALA A 451 4.57 19.29 0.35
C ALA A 451 3.95 20.21 -0.70
N LEU A 452 4.75 20.75 -1.61
CA LEU A 452 4.29 21.66 -2.68
C LEU A 452 3.93 20.89 -3.97
N TRP A 453 4.15 19.59 -3.99
CA TRP A 453 4.09 18.73 -5.18
C TRP A 453 2.79 18.87 -5.99
N PRO A 454 1.59 18.88 -5.41
CA PRO A 454 0.34 18.96 -6.19
C PRO A 454 0.19 20.23 -7.03
N PHE A 455 0.82 21.33 -6.64
CA PHE A 455 0.67 22.62 -7.33
C PHE A 455 1.98 23.13 -7.93
N SER A 456 3.13 22.87 -7.33
CA SER A 456 4.41 23.30 -7.89
C SER A 456 4.75 22.58 -9.20
N THR A 457 4.35 21.30 -9.34
CA THR A 457 4.52 20.51 -10.56
C THR A 457 3.71 21.05 -11.74
N LEU A 458 2.64 21.79 -11.48
CA LEU A 458 1.73 22.35 -12.48
C LEU A 458 2.05 23.81 -12.85
N GLY A 459 3.15 24.36 -12.31
CA GLY A 459 3.66 25.67 -12.67
C GLY A 459 3.56 26.76 -11.61
N TRP A 460 2.89 26.50 -10.44
CA TRP A 460 2.92 27.44 -9.34
C TRP A 460 4.39 27.76 -8.92
N PRO A 461 4.78 28.99 -8.62
CA PRO A 461 3.98 30.14 -8.23
C PRO A 461 3.38 30.98 -9.35
N ASP A 462 3.58 30.64 -10.62
CA ASP A 462 2.86 31.30 -11.70
C ASP A 462 1.39 30.84 -11.72
N THR A 463 0.51 31.62 -11.10
CA THR A 463 -0.93 31.35 -11.06
C THR A 463 -1.61 31.45 -12.43
N ASN A 464 -0.90 31.95 -13.45
CA ASN A 464 -1.37 32.02 -14.84
C ASN A 464 -0.92 30.83 -15.69
N ALA A 465 -0.06 29.94 -15.18
CA ALA A 465 0.35 28.75 -15.87
C ALA A 465 -0.85 27.89 -16.31
N ASP A 466 -0.86 27.47 -17.57
CA ASP A 466 -2.00 26.76 -18.17
C ASP A 466 -2.30 25.46 -17.44
N ASP A 467 -1.28 24.69 -17.09
CA ASP A 467 -1.44 23.43 -16.38
C ASP A 467 -1.97 23.64 -14.95
N PHE A 468 -1.54 24.71 -14.25
CA PHE A 468 -2.05 25.04 -12.92
C PHE A 468 -3.53 25.42 -12.97
N LYS A 469 -3.94 26.26 -13.93
CA LYS A 469 -5.34 26.62 -14.10
C LYS A 469 -6.22 25.43 -14.48
N ARG A 470 -5.68 24.50 -15.27
CA ARG A 470 -6.44 23.39 -15.84
C ARG A 470 -6.56 22.21 -14.90
N TYR A 471 -5.45 21.83 -14.25
CA TYR A 471 -5.30 20.55 -13.57
C TYR A 471 -5.20 20.63 -12.04
N TYR A 472 -5.21 21.83 -11.47
CA TYR A 472 -5.20 22.01 -10.00
C TYR A 472 -6.58 22.51 -9.49
N PRO A 473 -7.13 21.97 -8.38
CA PRO A 473 -6.66 20.83 -7.58
C PRO A 473 -6.59 19.53 -8.37
N THR A 474 -5.69 18.62 -7.96
CA THR A 474 -5.67 17.28 -8.53
C THR A 474 -6.90 16.48 -8.06
N ASN A 475 -7.30 15.45 -8.79
CA ASN A 475 -8.52 14.70 -8.47
C ASN A 475 -8.32 13.68 -7.36
N ALA A 476 -7.24 12.90 -7.45
CA ALA A 476 -6.92 11.90 -6.46
C ALA A 476 -5.43 11.89 -6.12
N LEU A 477 -5.14 11.65 -4.85
CA LEU A 477 -3.82 11.29 -4.35
C LEU A 477 -3.87 9.83 -3.93
N VAL A 478 -2.91 9.04 -4.40
CA VAL A 478 -2.75 7.63 -3.98
C VAL A 478 -1.40 7.50 -3.29
N THR A 479 -1.37 6.93 -2.09
CA THR A 479 -0.11 6.73 -1.35
C THR A 479 -0.28 5.72 -0.21
N GLY A 480 0.82 5.27 0.40
CA GLY A 480 0.80 4.44 1.59
C GLY A 480 0.26 5.18 2.83
N TYR A 481 -0.44 4.48 3.69
CA TYR A 481 -0.96 5.06 4.94
C TYR A 481 0.16 5.49 5.90
N ASP A 482 1.35 4.95 5.76
CA ASP A 482 2.51 5.21 6.61
C ASP A 482 3.10 6.62 6.44
N ILE A 483 2.80 7.30 5.32
CA ILE A 483 3.25 8.67 5.05
C ILE A 483 2.13 9.72 5.11
N ILE A 484 1.02 9.44 5.78
CA ILE A 484 -0.06 10.43 5.99
C ILE A 484 0.51 11.70 6.64
N PHE A 485 1.32 11.58 7.68
CA PHE A 485 1.86 12.72 8.42
C PHE A 485 3.04 13.37 7.71
N PHE A 486 3.89 12.54 7.10
CA PHE A 486 5.07 13.03 6.40
C PHE A 486 4.72 13.85 5.16
N TRP A 487 3.71 13.40 4.40
CA TRP A 487 3.43 13.95 3.10
C TRP A 487 2.00 14.46 2.91
N VAL A 488 0.99 13.62 3.15
CA VAL A 488 -0.42 13.98 2.87
C VAL A 488 -0.83 15.22 3.65
N ALA A 489 -0.61 15.23 4.96
CA ALA A 489 -0.96 16.34 5.83
C ALA A 489 -0.22 17.64 5.44
N ARG A 490 1.06 17.53 5.09
CA ARG A 490 1.88 18.66 4.67
C ARG A 490 1.43 19.25 3.34
N MET A 491 1.03 18.42 2.38
CA MET A 491 0.42 18.90 1.13
C MET A 491 -0.91 19.64 1.39
N ILE A 492 -1.72 19.14 2.31
CA ILE A 492 -3.02 19.74 2.65
C ILE A 492 -2.84 21.14 3.20
N PHE A 493 -2.04 21.32 4.26
CA PHE A 493 -1.91 22.65 4.84
C PHE A 493 -1.14 23.63 3.96
N GLN A 494 -0.14 23.17 3.19
CA GLN A 494 0.59 24.02 2.24
C GLN A 494 -0.31 24.43 1.04
N GLY A 495 -1.09 23.48 0.51
CA GLY A 495 -2.05 23.77 -0.57
C GLY A 495 -3.07 24.82 -0.15
N LEU A 496 -3.67 24.66 1.03
CA LEU A 496 -4.63 25.62 1.59
C LEU A 496 -3.96 26.99 1.85
N GLU A 497 -2.72 27.02 2.36
CA GLU A 497 -2.02 28.27 2.68
C GLU A 497 -1.66 29.08 1.44
N PHE A 498 -1.22 28.43 0.37
CA PHE A 498 -0.67 29.13 -0.80
C PHE A 498 -1.61 29.25 -1.97
N THR A 499 -2.67 28.46 -2.01
CA THR A 499 -3.62 28.47 -3.13
C THR A 499 -5.07 28.75 -2.72
N ASP A 500 -5.37 28.86 -1.42
CA ASP A 500 -6.73 28.94 -0.86
C ASP A 500 -7.67 27.81 -1.33
N ARG A 501 -7.09 26.69 -1.77
CA ARG A 501 -7.81 25.54 -2.31
C ARG A 501 -7.22 24.24 -1.74
N ARG A 502 -8.07 23.22 -1.55
CA ARG A 502 -7.58 21.88 -1.26
C ARG A 502 -6.62 21.39 -2.37
N PRO A 503 -5.53 20.67 -2.06
CA PRO A 503 -4.58 20.25 -3.08
C PRO A 503 -5.08 19.10 -3.95
N PHE A 504 -5.99 18.27 -3.43
CA PHE A 504 -6.63 17.15 -4.11
C PHE A 504 -8.02 16.91 -3.53
N ASN A 505 -8.87 16.21 -4.29
CA ASN A 505 -10.23 15.89 -3.86
C ASN A 505 -10.26 14.66 -2.95
N ASP A 506 -9.66 13.57 -3.43
CA ASP A 506 -9.66 12.26 -2.79
C ASP A 506 -8.25 11.87 -2.35
N VAL A 507 -8.14 11.16 -1.23
CA VAL A 507 -6.92 10.49 -0.78
C VAL A 507 -7.18 9.00 -0.65
N LEU A 508 -6.64 8.23 -1.57
CA LEU A 508 -6.67 6.76 -1.51
C LEU A 508 -5.41 6.27 -0.80
N LEU A 509 -5.60 5.61 0.34
CA LEU A 509 -4.52 5.08 1.16
C LEU A 509 -4.47 3.56 1.03
N HIS A 510 -3.34 3.05 0.57
CA HIS A 510 -3.05 1.62 0.55
C HIS A 510 -2.16 1.21 1.74
N GLY A 511 -2.11 -0.08 2.03
CA GLY A 511 -1.24 -0.64 3.06
C GLY A 511 0.19 -0.88 2.57
N LEU A 512 0.94 -1.66 3.35
CA LEU A 512 2.31 -2.04 3.02
C LEU A 512 2.35 -3.43 2.36
N VAL A 513 3.32 -3.65 1.49
CA VAL A 513 3.58 -4.99 0.95
C VAL A 513 4.43 -5.77 1.96
N ARG A 514 3.92 -6.94 2.35
CA ARG A 514 4.59 -7.87 3.26
C ARG A 514 5.09 -9.10 2.51
N ALA A 515 6.13 -9.70 3.04
CA ALA A 515 6.64 -10.98 2.55
C ALA A 515 5.60 -12.11 2.70
N GLU A 516 5.84 -13.24 2.07
CA GLU A 516 4.95 -14.40 2.10
C GLU A 516 4.69 -14.93 3.51
N ASP A 517 5.65 -14.79 4.43
CA ASP A 517 5.52 -15.12 5.85
C ASP A 517 4.81 -14.05 6.70
N GLY A 518 4.40 -12.93 6.08
CA GLY A 518 3.71 -11.80 6.72
C GLY A 518 4.62 -10.75 7.37
N ARG A 519 5.94 -10.96 7.40
CA ARG A 519 6.89 -9.97 7.92
C ARG A 519 7.08 -8.80 6.95
N LYS A 520 7.50 -7.65 7.47
CA LYS A 520 7.91 -6.50 6.65
C LYS A 520 9.08 -6.91 5.75
N MET A 521 9.02 -6.57 4.47
CA MET A 521 10.15 -6.75 3.57
C MET A 521 11.27 -5.77 3.92
N SER A 522 12.49 -6.28 4.05
CA SER A 522 13.68 -5.43 4.24
C SER A 522 14.91 -6.06 3.59
N LYS A 523 15.87 -5.21 3.21
CA LYS A 523 17.15 -5.67 2.65
C LYS A 523 17.96 -6.47 3.67
N SER A 524 17.87 -6.13 4.95
CA SER A 524 18.58 -6.82 6.05
C SER A 524 18.06 -8.23 6.30
N LEU A 525 16.77 -8.49 6.04
CA LEU A 525 16.16 -9.81 6.17
C LEU A 525 16.30 -10.66 4.90
N GLY A 526 16.72 -10.08 3.77
CA GLY A 526 16.84 -10.79 2.49
C GLY A 526 15.52 -11.36 1.96
N ASN A 527 14.37 -10.87 2.45
CA ASN A 527 13.02 -11.33 2.10
C ASN A 527 12.31 -10.40 1.09
N GLY A 528 13.04 -9.46 0.50
CA GLY A 528 12.52 -8.55 -0.53
C GLY A 528 12.36 -9.26 -1.87
N VAL A 529 11.30 -8.93 -2.61
CA VAL A 529 11.04 -9.40 -3.97
C VAL A 529 11.21 -8.22 -4.93
N ASP A 530 12.04 -8.39 -5.96
CA ASP A 530 12.19 -7.39 -7.03
C ASP A 530 10.98 -7.49 -7.98
N PRO A 531 10.19 -6.42 -8.15
CA PRO A 531 9.07 -6.45 -9.08
C PRO A 531 9.49 -6.74 -10.52
N MET A 532 10.71 -6.42 -10.91
CA MET A 532 11.22 -6.67 -12.28
C MET A 532 11.43 -8.16 -12.53
N ASP A 533 11.89 -8.92 -11.54
CA ASP A 533 12.03 -10.38 -11.65
C ASP A 533 10.65 -11.04 -11.82
N VAL A 534 9.64 -10.56 -11.11
CA VAL A 534 8.27 -11.05 -11.24
C VAL A 534 7.69 -10.75 -12.63
N ILE A 535 7.95 -9.55 -13.17
CA ILE A 535 7.53 -9.19 -14.53
C ILE A 535 8.24 -10.06 -15.57
N ASP A 536 9.54 -10.30 -15.41
CA ASP A 536 10.31 -11.11 -16.36
C ASP A 536 9.84 -12.58 -16.40
N GLU A 537 9.26 -13.08 -15.31
CA GLU A 537 8.73 -14.45 -15.20
C GLU A 537 7.26 -14.57 -15.61
N TYR A 538 6.39 -13.69 -15.09
CA TYR A 538 4.92 -13.79 -15.21
C TYR A 538 4.28 -12.70 -16.06
N GLY A 539 5.03 -11.66 -16.45
CA GLY A 539 4.54 -10.48 -17.16
C GLY A 539 4.00 -9.38 -16.26
N ALA A 540 4.01 -8.15 -16.80
CA ALA A 540 3.53 -6.95 -16.11
C ALA A 540 2.04 -7.06 -15.76
N ASP A 541 1.20 -7.57 -16.68
CA ASP A 541 -0.23 -7.70 -16.46
C ASP A 541 -0.58 -8.59 -15.27
N SER A 542 0.20 -9.68 -15.07
CA SER A 542 0.00 -10.59 -13.92
C SER A 542 0.31 -9.89 -12.61
N LEU A 543 1.43 -9.16 -12.53
CA LEU A 543 1.80 -8.42 -11.34
C LEU A 543 0.80 -7.29 -11.05
N ARG A 544 0.44 -6.50 -12.05
CA ARG A 544 -0.52 -5.37 -11.92
C ARG A 544 -1.87 -5.83 -11.38
N TYR A 545 -2.43 -6.87 -11.96
CA TYR A 545 -3.72 -7.40 -11.50
C TYR A 545 -3.63 -7.95 -10.07
N PHE A 546 -2.58 -8.69 -9.73
CA PHE A 546 -2.35 -9.18 -8.38
C PHE A 546 -2.24 -8.03 -7.37
N LEU A 547 -1.44 -6.99 -7.67
CA LEU A 547 -1.26 -5.83 -6.80
C LEU A 547 -2.57 -5.06 -6.58
N ALA A 548 -3.35 -4.86 -7.65
CA ALA A 548 -4.59 -4.11 -7.57
C ALA A 548 -5.72 -4.84 -6.84
N THR A 549 -5.79 -6.17 -7.00
CA THR A 549 -6.93 -6.98 -6.53
C THR A 549 -6.64 -7.81 -5.28
N GLY A 550 -5.39 -7.86 -4.84
CA GLY A 550 -4.94 -8.72 -3.74
C GLY A 550 -5.24 -8.21 -2.34
N SER A 551 -5.71 -6.97 -2.20
CA SER A 551 -6.03 -6.35 -0.91
C SER A 551 -7.22 -5.40 -1.01
N SER A 552 -7.77 -5.02 0.14
CA SER A 552 -8.78 -3.97 0.27
C SER A 552 -8.12 -2.62 0.63
N PRO A 553 -8.77 -1.47 0.36
CA PRO A 553 -8.23 -0.16 0.71
C PRO A 553 -7.78 -0.06 2.17
N GLY A 554 -6.57 0.46 2.39
CA GLY A 554 -5.98 0.66 3.72
C GLY A 554 -5.50 -0.59 4.45
N HIS A 555 -5.49 -1.75 3.79
CA HIS A 555 -4.95 -3.01 4.32
C HIS A 555 -3.65 -3.40 3.65
N ASP A 556 -2.78 -4.08 4.41
CA ASP A 556 -1.52 -4.60 3.89
C ASP A 556 -1.76 -5.69 2.84
N LEU A 557 -0.88 -5.76 1.86
CA LEU A 557 -0.85 -6.78 0.83
C LEU A 557 0.25 -7.81 1.14
N ARG A 558 -0.15 -9.05 1.31
CA ARG A 558 0.80 -10.15 1.46
C ARG A 558 1.17 -10.69 0.07
N TYR A 559 2.43 -10.54 -0.30
CA TYR A 559 2.95 -11.09 -1.55
C TYR A 559 2.89 -12.62 -1.54
N SER A 560 2.54 -13.20 -2.68
CA SER A 560 2.56 -14.64 -2.90
C SER A 560 2.82 -14.92 -4.37
N THR A 561 3.90 -15.66 -4.65
CA THR A 561 4.25 -16.11 -6.00
C THR A 561 3.15 -16.99 -6.58
N GLU A 562 2.54 -17.86 -5.78
CA GLU A 562 1.43 -18.74 -6.19
C GLU A 562 0.20 -17.94 -6.65
N LYS A 563 -0.10 -16.83 -5.98
CA LYS A 563 -1.21 -15.95 -6.41
C LYS A 563 -0.89 -15.23 -7.71
N VAL A 564 0.34 -14.79 -7.93
CA VAL A 564 0.75 -14.18 -9.21
C VAL A 564 0.66 -15.21 -10.33
N GLU A 565 1.11 -16.43 -10.09
CA GLU A 565 0.98 -17.56 -11.04
C GLU A 565 -0.49 -17.87 -11.35
N SER A 566 -1.38 -17.78 -10.37
CA SER A 566 -2.84 -17.94 -10.57
C SER A 566 -3.39 -16.87 -11.50
N VAL A 567 -2.92 -15.63 -11.39
CA VAL A 567 -3.28 -14.55 -12.33
C VAL A 567 -2.74 -14.83 -13.73
N TRP A 568 -1.50 -15.29 -13.85
CA TRP A 568 -0.94 -15.70 -15.14
C TRP A 568 -1.78 -16.81 -15.81
N ASN A 569 -2.24 -17.79 -15.03
CA ASN A 569 -3.18 -18.83 -15.50
C ASN A 569 -4.52 -18.24 -15.97
N PHE A 570 -5.03 -17.23 -15.28
CA PHE A 570 -6.22 -16.49 -15.68
C PHE A 570 -6.03 -15.79 -17.03
N ILE A 571 -4.91 -15.10 -17.22
CA ILE A 571 -4.57 -14.45 -18.50
C ILE A 571 -4.45 -15.48 -19.62
N ASN A 572 -3.81 -16.62 -19.35
CA ASN A 572 -3.69 -17.71 -20.33
C ASN A 572 -5.07 -18.29 -20.74
N LYS A 573 -6.01 -18.37 -19.80
CA LYS A 573 -7.39 -18.76 -20.10
C LYS A 573 -8.11 -17.73 -20.99
N ILE A 574 -7.97 -16.45 -20.68
CA ILE A 574 -8.50 -15.36 -21.51
C ILE A 574 -7.91 -15.41 -22.93
N TRP A 575 -6.61 -15.63 -23.04
CA TRP A 575 -5.91 -15.77 -24.32
C TRP A 575 -6.48 -16.90 -25.17
N ASN A 576 -6.70 -18.07 -24.58
CA ASN A 576 -7.27 -19.21 -25.27
C ASN A 576 -8.74 -18.98 -25.65
N ALA A 577 -9.53 -18.34 -24.80
CA ALA A 577 -10.92 -17.98 -25.13
C ALA A 577 -10.99 -16.96 -26.26
N ALA A 578 -10.09 -15.96 -26.26
CA ALA A 578 -9.99 -14.99 -27.34
C ALA A 578 -9.58 -15.65 -28.66
N ARG A 579 -8.60 -16.56 -28.65
CA ARG A 579 -8.21 -17.31 -29.86
C ARG A 579 -9.39 -18.11 -30.43
N PHE A 580 -10.09 -18.86 -29.57
CA PHE A 580 -11.29 -19.61 -30.01
C PHE A 580 -12.33 -18.69 -30.63
N SER A 581 -12.61 -17.56 -29.97
CA SER A 581 -13.58 -16.58 -30.48
C SER A 581 -13.17 -16.02 -31.84
N LEU A 582 -11.92 -15.60 -31.99
CA LEU A 582 -11.38 -15.05 -33.25
C LEU A 582 -11.43 -16.08 -34.40
N MET A 583 -11.11 -17.35 -34.12
CA MET A 583 -11.24 -18.43 -35.13
C MET A 583 -12.67 -18.60 -35.62
N ASN A 584 -13.66 -18.39 -34.76
CA ASN A 584 -15.09 -18.51 -35.11
C ASN A 584 -15.67 -17.23 -35.70
N ILE A 585 -15.20 -16.06 -35.27
CA ILE A 585 -15.58 -14.77 -35.86
C ILE A 585 -15.13 -14.70 -37.31
N GLY A 586 -13.88 -15.10 -37.61
CA GLY A 586 -13.32 -15.11 -38.96
C GLY A 586 -12.63 -13.76 -39.29
N GLU A 587 -11.63 -13.81 -40.16
CA GLU A 587 -10.83 -12.64 -40.55
C GLU A 587 -11.59 -11.58 -41.36
N ASP A 588 -12.62 -11.99 -42.10
CA ASP A 588 -13.43 -11.09 -42.94
C ASP A 588 -14.54 -10.38 -42.18
N PHE A 589 -14.79 -10.73 -40.92
CA PHE A 589 -15.82 -10.13 -40.07
C PHE A 589 -15.38 -8.76 -39.56
N LYS A 590 -16.17 -7.72 -39.88
CA LYS A 590 -15.86 -6.32 -39.52
C LYS A 590 -16.77 -5.83 -38.40
N VAL A 591 -16.43 -4.72 -37.83
CA VAL A 591 -17.21 -4.08 -36.77
C VAL A 591 -18.63 -3.69 -37.24
N GLU A 592 -18.79 -3.36 -38.52
CA GLU A 592 -20.06 -3.03 -39.17
C GLU A 592 -20.95 -4.26 -39.33
N ASP A 593 -20.41 -5.48 -39.24
CA ASP A 593 -21.15 -6.75 -39.33
C ASP A 593 -21.74 -7.16 -37.99
N ILE A 594 -21.41 -6.46 -36.90
CA ILE A 594 -21.94 -6.74 -35.56
C ILE A 594 -23.40 -6.32 -35.52
N ASP A 595 -24.32 -7.32 -35.50
CA ASP A 595 -25.75 -7.11 -35.38
C ASP A 595 -26.32 -7.91 -34.20
N LEU A 596 -26.78 -7.19 -33.18
CA LEU A 596 -27.41 -7.74 -31.97
C LEU A 596 -28.93 -7.65 -31.99
N SER A 597 -29.52 -7.20 -33.11
CA SER A 597 -31.00 -7.14 -33.33
C SER A 597 -31.56 -8.44 -33.88
N GLY A 598 -30.71 -9.41 -34.25
CA GLY A 598 -31.07 -10.69 -34.80
C GLY A 598 -31.72 -11.65 -33.79
N ASN A 599 -31.89 -12.90 -34.18
CA ASN A 599 -32.49 -13.93 -33.32
C ASN A 599 -31.46 -14.42 -32.28
N LEU A 600 -31.37 -13.71 -31.15
CA LEU A 600 -30.49 -14.06 -30.03
C LEU A 600 -30.93 -15.37 -29.36
N SER A 601 -30.04 -16.34 -29.25
CA SER A 601 -30.29 -17.56 -28.48
C SER A 601 -30.42 -17.26 -26.98
N LEU A 602 -30.91 -18.23 -26.22
CA LEU A 602 -30.98 -18.09 -24.76
C LEU A 602 -29.60 -17.80 -24.14
N ALA A 603 -28.56 -18.46 -24.63
CA ALA A 603 -27.16 -18.19 -24.17
C ALA A 603 -26.70 -16.80 -24.51
N ASP A 604 -27.03 -16.28 -25.73
CA ASP A 604 -26.69 -14.92 -26.13
C ASP A 604 -27.36 -13.89 -25.23
N GLN A 605 -28.65 -14.05 -24.97
CA GLN A 605 -29.41 -13.15 -24.10
C GLN A 605 -28.92 -13.19 -22.66
N TRP A 606 -28.57 -14.36 -22.18
CA TRP A 606 -27.99 -14.53 -20.85
C TRP A 606 -26.65 -13.83 -20.70
N ILE A 607 -25.70 -14.10 -21.61
CA ILE A 607 -24.33 -13.48 -21.46
C ILE A 607 -24.37 -11.98 -21.66
N LEU A 608 -25.22 -11.44 -22.54
CA LEU A 608 -25.40 -10.00 -22.71
C LEU A 608 -25.99 -9.36 -21.46
N THR A 609 -26.92 -9.99 -20.79
CA THR A 609 -27.48 -9.54 -19.51
C THR A 609 -26.42 -9.52 -18.44
N ARG A 610 -25.65 -10.60 -18.30
CA ARG A 610 -24.57 -10.72 -17.32
C ARG A 610 -23.45 -9.71 -17.58
N LEU A 611 -23.12 -9.45 -18.85
CA LEU A 611 -22.19 -8.43 -19.26
C LEU A 611 -22.61 -7.04 -18.77
N ASN A 612 -23.87 -6.67 -19.01
CA ASN A 612 -24.41 -5.37 -18.60
C ASN A 612 -24.42 -5.19 -17.08
N GLU A 613 -24.78 -6.24 -16.34
CA GLU A 613 -24.69 -6.24 -14.87
C GLU A 613 -23.23 -6.09 -14.40
N THR A 614 -22.29 -6.76 -15.06
CA THR A 614 -20.87 -6.66 -14.75
C THR A 614 -20.32 -5.28 -15.05
N ILE A 615 -20.67 -4.66 -16.18
CA ILE A 615 -20.29 -3.27 -16.51
C ILE A 615 -20.76 -2.30 -15.41
N SER A 616 -22.01 -2.42 -14.97
CA SER A 616 -22.57 -1.60 -13.91
C SER A 616 -21.78 -1.77 -12.60
N THR A 617 -21.59 -3.02 -12.18
CA THR A 617 -20.89 -3.37 -10.94
C THR A 617 -19.45 -2.91 -10.95
N VAL A 618 -18.70 -3.18 -12.03
CA VAL A 618 -17.29 -2.79 -12.17
C VAL A 618 -17.12 -1.27 -12.16
N THR A 619 -17.99 -0.55 -12.85
CA THR A 619 -17.95 0.92 -12.88
C THR A 619 -18.22 1.51 -11.49
N GLU A 620 -19.28 1.05 -10.82
CA GLU A 620 -19.63 1.53 -9.47
C GLU A 620 -18.55 1.25 -8.43
N LEU A 621 -17.99 0.04 -8.42
CA LEU A 621 -16.92 -0.35 -7.48
C LEU A 621 -15.62 0.39 -7.76
N SER A 622 -15.30 0.64 -9.03
CA SER A 622 -14.12 1.41 -9.43
C SER A 622 -14.19 2.88 -8.97
N ASP A 623 -15.36 3.49 -9.05
CA ASP A 623 -15.57 4.86 -8.56
C ASP A 623 -15.45 4.97 -7.02
N LYS A 624 -15.56 3.84 -6.32
CA LYS A 624 -15.33 3.71 -4.86
C LYS A 624 -13.91 3.23 -4.51
N TYR A 625 -13.05 3.04 -5.50
CA TYR A 625 -11.69 2.48 -5.35
C TYR A 625 -11.64 1.05 -4.78
N GLU A 626 -12.71 0.28 -4.90
CA GLU A 626 -12.82 -1.10 -4.40
C GLU A 626 -12.25 -2.11 -5.40
N PHE A 627 -10.99 -1.96 -5.78
CA PHE A 627 -10.36 -2.74 -6.85
C PHE A 627 -10.30 -4.25 -6.57
N GLY A 628 -10.26 -4.67 -5.31
CA GLY A 628 -10.37 -6.07 -4.93
C GLY A 628 -11.69 -6.70 -5.38
N GLU A 629 -12.80 -5.99 -5.16
CA GLU A 629 -14.14 -6.42 -5.58
C GLU A 629 -14.32 -6.31 -7.11
N VAL A 630 -13.74 -5.28 -7.74
CA VAL A 630 -13.70 -5.18 -9.21
C VAL A 630 -13.03 -6.41 -9.81
N GLY A 631 -11.85 -6.78 -9.28
CA GLY A 631 -11.14 -7.97 -9.75
C GLY A 631 -11.96 -9.24 -9.60
N ARG A 632 -12.66 -9.41 -8.49
CA ARG A 632 -13.54 -10.57 -8.24
C ARG A 632 -14.70 -10.60 -9.24
N ALA A 633 -15.36 -9.48 -9.47
CA ALA A 633 -16.47 -9.37 -10.43
C ALA A 633 -16.01 -9.71 -11.85
N LEU A 634 -14.88 -9.17 -12.28
CA LEU A 634 -14.28 -9.46 -13.59
C LEU A 634 -13.88 -10.93 -13.71
N TYR A 635 -13.22 -11.49 -12.69
CA TYR A 635 -12.82 -12.89 -12.69
C TYR A 635 -14.02 -13.82 -12.82
N ASN A 636 -15.06 -13.63 -11.99
CA ASN A 636 -16.25 -14.47 -12.01
C ASN A 636 -16.96 -14.39 -13.38
N PHE A 637 -17.17 -13.20 -13.91
CA PHE A 637 -17.82 -13.05 -15.22
C PHE A 637 -16.99 -13.69 -16.33
N ILE A 638 -15.67 -13.43 -16.36
CA ILE A 638 -14.82 -13.89 -17.46
C ILE A 638 -14.54 -15.38 -17.36
N TRP A 639 -14.11 -15.85 -16.18
CA TRP A 639 -13.72 -17.25 -16.00
C TRP A 639 -14.94 -18.16 -15.92
N ASP A 640 -15.86 -17.89 -14.99
CA ASP A 640 -16.95 -18.81 -14.67
C ASP A 640 -18.10 -18.72 -15.67
N GLU A 641 -18.43 -17.54 -16.19
CA GLU A 641 -19.60 -17.37 -17.05
C GLU A 641 -19.22 -17.36 -18.52
N PHE A 642 -18.30 -16.48 -18.95
CA PHE A 642 -17.92 -16.38 -20.37
C PHE A 642 -17.10 -17.60 -20.83
N CYS A 643 -15.98 -17.92 -20.15
CA CYS A 643 -15.10 -19.01 -20.59
C CYS A 643 -15.71 -20.39 -20.35
N ASP A 644 -16.21 -20.67 -19.14
CA ASP A 644 -16.66 -22.02 -18.77
C ASP A 644 -18.03 -22.37 -19.34
N TRP A 645 -18.89 -21.38 -19.56
CA TRP A 645 -20.25 -21.61 -20.04
C TRP A 645 -20.49 -21.06 -21.43
N TYR A 646 -20.40 -19.74 -21.64
CA TYR A 646 -20.82 -19.13 -22.89
C TYR A 646 -20.01 -19.64 -24.11
N ILE A 647 -18.68 -19.73 -23.97
CA ILE A 647 -17.81 -20.26 -25.03
C ILE A 647 -18.25 -21.68 -25.43
N GLU A 648 -18.57 -22.56 -24.48
CA GLU A 648 -19.01 -23.91 -24.75
C GLU A 648 -20.44 -23.95 -25.34
N MET A 649 -21.33 -23.04 -24.89
CA MET A 649 -22.70 -22.92 -25.45
C MET A 649 -22.68 -22.40 -26.87
N SER A 650 -21.80 -21.46 -27.20
CA SER A 650 -21.63 -20.88 -28.53
C SER A 650 -21.25 -21.92 -29.60
N LYS A 651 -20.64 -23.04 -29.18
CA LYS A 651 -20.33 -24.16 -30.10
C LYS A 651 -21.55 -24.84 -30.68
N ILE A 652 -22.74 -24.76 -30.05
CA ILE A 652 -23.96 -25.33 -30.52
C ILE A 652 -24.39 -24.66 -31.85
N PRO A 653 -24.66 -23.33 -31.89
CA PRO A 653 -25.02 -22.67 -33.15
C PRO A 653 -23.84 -22.63 -34.14
N MET A 654 -22.58 -22.48 -33.69
CA MET A 654 -21.42 -22.43 -34.59
C MET A 654 -21.20 -23.74 -35.37
N ASN A 655 -21.56 -24.88 -34.80
CA ASN A 655 -21.50 -26.20 -35.45
C ASN A 655 -22.82 -26.60 -36.13
N GLY A 656 -23.87 -25.78 -36.04
CA GLY A 656 -25.17 -26.00 -36.68
C GLY A 656 -25.14 -25.72 -38.19
N GLU A 657 -26.31 -25.78 -38.84
CA GLU A 657 -26.44 -25.49 -40.26
C GLU A 657 -27.07 -24.11 -40.53
N ASP A 658 -27.59 -23.43 -39.52
CA ASP A 658 -28.21 -22.10 -39.60
C ASP A 658 -27.20 -20.98 -39.65
N GLU A 659 -26.95 -20.46 -40.84
CA GLU A 659 -25.99 -19.35 -41.05
C GLU A 659 -26.41 -18.03 -40.38
N SER A 660 -27.72 -17.78 -40.23
CA SER A 660 -28.22 -16.60 -39.51
C SER A 660 -27.85 -16.67 -38.03
N GLN A 661 -28.03 -17.86 -37.43
CA GLN A 661 -27.68 -18.09 -36.03
C GLN A 661 -26.15 -18.01 -35.79
N LYS A 662 -25.34 -18.52 -36.74
CA LYS A 662 -23.88 -18.36 -36.68
C LYS A 662 -23.47 -16.89 -36.73
N GLN A 663 -24.08 -16.10 -37.61
CA GLN A 663 -23.80 -14.67 -37.73
C GLN A 663 -24.13 -13.91 -36.42
N THR A 664 -25.29 -14.23 -35.82
CA THR A 664 -25.68 -13.68 -34.51
C THR A 664 -24.65 -14.03 -33.43
N THR A 665 -24.23 -15.30 -33.36
CA THR A 665 -23.24 -15.75 -32.37
C THR A 665 -21.88 -15.08 -32.58
N ARG A 666 -21.41 -14.87 -33.83
CA ARG A 666 -20.21 -14.11 -34.16
C ARG A 666 -20.29 -12.66 -33.64
N SER A 667 -21.47 -12.03 -33.83
CA SER A 667 -21.74 -10.67 -33.34
C SER A 667 -21.67 -10.60 -31.83
N VAL A 668 -22.27 -11.54 -31.11
CA VAL A 668 -22.25 -11.57 -29.63
C VAL A 668 -20.84 -11.86 -29.10
N LEU A 669 -20.11 -12.83 -29.68
CA LEU A 669 -18.71 -13.10 -29.31
C LEU A 669 -17.83 -11.88 -29.47
N SER A 670 -17.93 -11.17 -30.60
CA SER A 670 -17.17 -9.95 -30.87
C SER A 670 -17.51 -8.84 -29.88
N TYR A 671 -18.79 -8.61 -29.65
CA TYR A 671 -19.28 -7.57 -28.77
C TYR A 671 -18.88 -7.81 -27.30
N VAL A 672 -19.10 -9.01 -26.79
CA VAL A 672 -18.77 -9.36 -25.40
C VAL A 672 -17.27 -9.30 -25.15
N LEU A 673 -16.46 -9.81 -26.09
CA LEU A 673 -15.01 -9.84 -25.94
C LEU A 673 -14.40 -8.42 -26.01
N ASP A 674 -14.96 -7.52 -26.88
CA ASP A 674 -14.57 -6.09 -26.88
C ASP A 674 -14.81 -5.44 -25.51
N LYS A 675 -15.98 -5.68 -24.90
CA LYS A 675 -16.30 -5.10 -23.58
C LYS A 675 -15.43 -5.69 -22.47
N ILE A 676 -15.15 -6.99 -22.51
CA ILE A 676 -14.20 -7.63 -21.58
C ILE A 676 -12.82 -6.99 -21.69
N MET A 677 -12.29 -6.82 -22.90
CA MET A 677 -10.98 -6.21 -23.09
C MET A 677 -10.94 -4.78 -22.55
N LYS A 678 -11.99 -4.00 -22.78
CA LYS A 678 -12.09 -2.62 -22.28
C LYS A 678 -12.16 -2.55 -20.76
N MET A 679 -12.92 -3.42 -20.10
CA MET A 679 -12.99 -3.46 -18.62
C MET A 679 -11.68 -3.94 -17.98
N LEU A 680 -10.98 -4.87 -18.61
CA LEU A 680 -9.69 -5.38 -18.12
C LEU A 680 -8.51 -4.45 -18.41
N HIS A 681 -8.61 -3.61 -19.44
CA HIS A 681 -7.46 -2.81 -19.92
C HIS A 681 -6.77 -2.00 -18.84
N PRO A 682 -7.45 -1.31 -17.91
CA PRO A 682 -6.79 -0.60 -16.84
C PRO A 682 -5.89 -1.49 -15.96
N PHE A 683 -6.27 -2.75 -15.78
CA PHE A 683 -5.55 -3.73 -14.97
C PHE A 683 -4.46 -4.48 -15.76
N MET A 684 -4.76 -4.86 -16.99
CA MET A 684 -3.93 -5.72 -17.86
C MET A 684 -3.71 -5.06 -19.23
N PRO A 685 -2.96 -3.94 -19.29
CA PRO A 685 -2.90 -3.12 -20.51
C PRO A 685 -2.27 -3.82 -21.71
N PHE A 686 -1.27 -4.67 -21.53
CA PHE A 686 -0.53 -5.27 -22.62
C PHE A 686 -1.31 -6.37 -23.34
N VAL A 687 -1.83 -7.35 -22.61
CA VAL A 687 -2.58 -8.47 -23.18
C VAL A 687 -3.89 -8.00 -23.80
N THR A 688 -4.56 -7.03 -23.17
CA THR A 688 -5.83 -6.50 -23.68
C THR A 688 -5.63 -5.70 -24.97
N GLU A 689 -4.57 -4.90 -25.09
CA GLU A 689 -4.23 -4.23 -26.34
C GLU A 689 -3.99 -5.25 -27.46
N THR A 690 -3.23 -6.30 -27.18
CA THR A 690 -2.87 -7.32 -28.18
C THR A 690 -4.09 -8.08 -28.67
N ILE A 691 -4.99 -8.49 -27.77
CA ILE A 691 -6.24 -9.19 -28.13
C ILE A 691 -7.16 -8.23 -28.87
N TRP A 692 -7.34 -7.01 -28.36
CA TRP A 692 -8.25 -6.02 -28.95
C TRP A 692 -7.86 -5.62 -30.37
N GLN A 693 -6.55 -5.49 -30.68
CA GLN A 693 -6.04 -5.24 -32.02
C GLN A 693 -6.37 -6.37 -33.00
N SER A 694 -6.67 -7.55 -32.51
CA SER A 694 -7.07 -8.70 -33.31
C SER A 694 -8.61 -8.83 -33.48
N LEU A 695 -9.39 -8.08 -32.72
CA LEU A 695 -10.85 -8.04 -32.77
C LEU A 695 -11.31 -7.03 -33.84
N PRO A 696 -12.54 -7.19 -34.37
CA PRO A 696 -13.23 -6.10 -35.08
C PRO A 696 -13.42 -4.91 -34.15
N HIS A 697 -12.81 -3.76 -34.47
CA HIS A 697 -12.89 -2.56 -33.64
C HIS A 697 -12.74 -1.27 -34.46
N HIS A 698 -13.13 -0.15 -33.86
CA HIS A 698 -12.81 1.19 -34.34
C HIS A 698 -11.75 1.84 -33.46
N GLY A 699 -10.85 2.62 -34.07
CA GLY A 699 -9.81 3.35 -33.37
C GLY A 699 -8.42 2.70 -33.52
N GLU A 700 -7.39 3.41 -33.05
CA GLU A 700 -5.99 3.02 -33.18
C GLU A 700 -5.48 2.17 -32.02
N THR A 701 -6.03 2.38 -30.83
CA THR A 701 -5.58 1.77 -29.59
C THR A 701 -6.72 1.68 -28.58
N ILE A 702 -6.73 0.61 -27.78
CA ILE A 702 -7.67 0.45 -26.67
C ILE A 702 -7.46 1.50 -25.57
N VAL A 703 -6.26 2.09 -25.47
CA VAL A 703 -5.94 3.17 -24.50
C VAL A 703 -6.89 4.36 -24.64
N LYS A 704 -7.35 4.64 -25.87
CA LYS A 704 -8.29 5.73 -26.20
C LYS A 704 -9.72 5.27 -26.45
N ALA A 705 -10.00 3.97 -26.30
CA ALA A 705 -11.35 3.44 -26.51
C ALA A 705 -12.30 3.89 -25.39
N ASN A 706 -13.58 3.99 -25.71
CA ASN A 706 -14.60 4.38 -24.73
C ASN A 706 -14.83 3.28 -23.70
N TRP A 707 -14.97 3.68 -22.44
CA TRP A 707 -15.41 2.79 -21.35
C TRP A 707 -16.79 2.20 -21.68
N PRO A 708 -17.00 0.90 -21.42
CA PRO A 708 -18.29 0.28 -21.67
C PRO A 708 -19.40 0.91 -20.84
N THR A 709 -20.55 1.10 -21.44
CA THR A 709 -21.77 1.57 -20.79
C THR A 709 -22.86 0.51 -20.84
N VAL A 710 -23.77 0.53 -19.87
CA VAL A 710 -24.91 -0.38 -19.82
C VAL A 710 -25.87 -0.07 -20.97
N ASP A 711 -26.23 -1.09 -21.74
CA ASP A 711 -27.28 -1.04 -22.76
C ASP A 711 -28.53 -1.75 -22.25
N GLN A 712 -29.55 -0.96 -21.92
CA GLN A 712 -30.81 -1.47 -21.39
C GLN A 712 -31.57 -2.38 -22.37
N ALA A 713 -31.33 -2.21 -23.68
CA ALA A 713 -31.96 -3.04 -24.71
C ALA A 713 -31.43 -4.49 -24.75
N LEU A 714 -30.25 -4.73 -24.13
CA LEU A 714 -29.57 -6.01 -24.04
C LEU A 714 -29.70 -6.68 -22.66
N ILE A 715 -30.73 -6.32 -21.89
CA ILE A 715 -31.01 -6.92 -20.57
C ILE A 715 -32.28 -7.79 -20.69
N PHE A 716 -32.13 -9.11 -20.55
CA PHE A 716 -33.14 -10.13 -20.71
C PHE A 716 -33.30 -10.92 -19.41
N ASN A 717 -34.03 -10.39 -18.43
CA ASN A 717 -34.15 -10.98 -17.10
C ASN A 717 -34.77 -12.37 -17.08
N GLU A 718 -35.80 -12.64 -17.92
CA GLU A 718 -36.41 -13.97 -18.00
C GLU A 718 -35.40 -15.00 -18.54
N SER A 719 -34.69 -14.65 -19.60
CA SER A 719 -33.68 -15.52 -20.20
C SER A 719 -32.50 -15.80 -19.23
N LYS A 720 -32.11 -14.81 -18.44
CA LYS A 720 -31.13 -14.99 -17.35
C LYS A 720 -31.61 -16.03 -16.36
N GLN A 721 -32.84 -15.91 -15.83
CA GLN A 721 -33.41 -16.86 -14.87
C GLN A 721 -33.49 -18.27 -15.45
N THR A 722 -33.93 -18.40 -16.70
CA THR A 722 -33.99 -19.68 -17.40
C THR A 722 -32.62 -20.33 -17.52
N MET A 723 -31.62 -19.57 -17.95
CA MET A 723 -30.26 -20.10 -18.08
C MET A 723 -29.65 -20.49 -16.73
N GLU A 724 -29.89 -19.71 -15.67
CA GLU A 724 -29.42 -20.04 -14.31
C GLU A 724 -30.03 -21.37 -13.83
N GLN A 725 -31.32 -21.66 -14.13
CA GLN A 725 -31.95 -22.94 -13.83
C GLN A 725 -31.33 -24.09 -14.65
N LEU A 726 -31.05 -23.88 -15.93
CA LEU A 726 -30.37 -24.88 -16.78
C LEU A 726 -28.96 -25.18 -16.25
N VAL A 727 -28.19 -24.15 -15.90
CA VAL A 727 -26.83 -24.29 -15.34
C VAL A 727 -26.87 -25.05 -14.00
N GLU A 728 -27.86 -24.77 -13.14
CA GLU A 728 -28.05 -25.51 -11.88
C GLU A 728 -28.32 -26.98 -12.12
N ILE A 729 -29.21 -27.30 -13.05
CA ILE A 729 -29.52 -28.70 -13.47
C ILE A 729 -28.24 -29.37 -13.98
N ILE A 730 -27.53 -28.76 -14.90
CA ILE A 730 -26.27 -29.29 -15.46
C ILE A 730 -25.23 -29.55 -14.38
N LYS A 731 -25.02 -28.59 -13.46
CA LYS A 731 -24.13 -28.75 -12.32
C LYS A 731 -24.53 -29.89 -11.42
N SER A 732 -25.84 -30.04 -11.15
CA SER A 732 -26.40 -31.14 -10.36
C SER A 732 -26.14 -32.51 -11.01
N VAL A 733 -26.37 -32.64 -12.32
CA VAL A 733 -26.07 -33.88 -13.07
C VAL A 733 -24.57 -34.20 -13.02
N ARG A 734 -23.71 -33.20 -13.23
CA ARG A 734 -22.23 -33.37 -13.18
C ARG A 734 -21.76 -33.80 -11.80
N GLN A 735 -22.26 -33.18 -10.75
CA GLN A 735 -21.96 -33.53 -9.38
C GLN A 735 -22.39 -34.98 -9.06
N SER A 736 -23.61 -35.32 -9.42
CA SER A 736 -24.13 -36.68 -9.25
C SER A 736 -23.29 -37.73 -10.01
N ARG A 737 -22.80 -37.40 -11.21
CA ARG A 737 -21.87 -38.28 -11.95
C ARG A 737 -20.54 -38.49 -11.25
N VAL A 738 -19.97 -37.44 -10.63
CA VAL A 738 -18.75 -37.56 -9.84
C VAL A 738 -18.96 -38.47 -8.63
N GLU A 739 -20.08 -38.33 -7.93
CA GLU A 739 -20.43 -39.13 -6.76
C GLU A 739 -20.58 -40.59 -7.07
N VAL A 740 -21.06 -40.93 -8.29
CA VAL A 740 -21.20 -42.34 -8.76
C VAL A 740 -20.04 -42.77 -9.67
N ASN A 741 -18.94 -41.99 -9.72
CA ASN A 741 -17.73 -42.27 -10.49
C ASN A 741 -18.03 -42.59 -11.99
N THR A 742 -18.97 -41.86 -12.59
CA THR A 742 -19.37 -42.04 -13.99
C THR A 742 -18.85 -40.92 -14.84
N PRO A 743 -17.94 -41.14 -15.80
CA PRO A 743 -17.37 -40.10 -16.63
C PRO A 743 -18.44 -39.49 -17.55
N LEU A 744 -18.29 -38.21 -17.92
CA LEU A 744 -19.20 -37.49 -18.78
C LEU A 744 -19.34 -38.13 -20.20
N SER A 745 -18.29 -38.82 -20.67
CA SER A 745 -18.28 -39.53 -21.94
C SER A 745 -19.27 -40.72 -22.00
N LYS A 746 -19.65 -41.27 -20.85
CA LYS A 746 -20.67 -42.35 -20.78
C LYS A 746 -22.07 -41.73 -20.81
N ALA A 747 -22.88 -42.08 -21.82
CA ALA A 747 -24.26 -41.65 -21.85
C ALA A 747 -25.08 -42.36 -20.76
N ILE A 748 -25.96 -41.64 -20.06
CA ILE A 748 -26.78 -42.15 -18.94
C ILE A 748 -28.24 -41.67 -19.06
N PRO A 749 -29.22 -42.42 -18.52
CA PRO A 749 -30.57 -41.90 -18.42
C PRO A 749 -30.65 -40.78 -17.37
N ILE A 750 -31.40 -39.72 -17.70
CA ILE A 750 -31.61 -38.57 -16.84
C ILE A 750 -33.11 -38.25 -16.81
N LEU A 751 -33.66 -38.09 -15.61
CA LEU A 751 -35.05 -37.70 -15.42
C LEU A 751 -35.09 -36.36 -14.72
N ILE A 752 -35.92 -35.43 -15.20
CA ILE A 752 -36.09 -34.10 -14.59
C ILE A 752 -37.58 -33.93 -14.29
N GLN A 753 -37.93 -33.97 -13.00
CA GLN A 753 -39.27 -33.65 -12.55
C GLN A 753 -39.39 -32.16 -12.32
N THR A 754 -40.18 -31.48 -13.13
CA THR A 754 -40.38 -30.03 -13.05
C THR A 754 -41.50 -29.67 -12.08
N LYS A 755 -41.43 -28.46 -11.51
CA LYS A 755 -42.43 -27.94 -10.56
C LYS A 755 -43.79 -27.66 -11.24
N ASP A 756 -43.74 -27.26 -12.51
CA ASP A 756 -44.90 -26.87 -13.29
C ASP A 756 -44.68 -27.07 -14.81
N GLU A 757 -45.76 -26.97 -15.60
CA GLU A 757 -45.76 -27.11 -17.07
C GLU A 757 -44.96 -25.98 -17.75
N LYS A 758 -44.90 -24.76 -17.18
CA LYS A 758 -44.16 -23.65 -17.77
C LYS A 758 -42.66 -23.97 -17.78
N ILE A 759 -42.12 -24.43 -16.64
CA ILE A 759 -40.71 -24.83 -16.53
C ILE A 759 -40.44 -26.01 -17.48
N LYS A 760 -41.34 -27.01 -17.57
CA LYS A 760 -41.20 -28.13 -18.48
C LYS A 760 -41.06 -27.65 -19.93
N HIS A 761 -41.94 -26.77 -20.40
CA HIS A 761 -41.86 -26.24 -21.75
C HIS A 761 -40.57 -25.46 -21.98
N THR A 762 -40.20 -24.63 -21.03
CA THR A 762 -38.93 -23.85 -21.08
C THR A 762 -37.70 -24.77 -21.21
N LEU A 763 -37.64 -25.87 -20.47
CA LEU A 763 -36.50 -26.81 -20.55
C LEU A 763 -36.54 -27.60 -21.87
N MET A 764 -37.74 -27.96 -22.39
CA MET A 764 -37.89 -28.64 -23.66
C MET A 764 -37.47 -27.77 -24.84
N ASP A 765 -37.81 -26.49 -24.83
CA ASP A 765 -37.38 -25.53 -25.86
C ASP A 765 -35.86 -25.34 -25.89
N ASN A 766 -35.18 -25.59 -24.76
CA ASN A 766 -33.77 -25.44 -24.59
C ASN A 766 -33.01 -26.77 -24.35
N ILE A 767 -33.58 -27.87 -24.80
CA ILE A 767 -33.10 -29.24 -24.57
C ILE A 767 -31.68 -29.48 -25.11
N SER A 768 -31.26 -28.74 -26.13
CA SER A 768 -29.92 -28.81 -26.74
C SER A 768 -28.79 -28.59 -25.75
N TYR A 769 -28.97 -27.69 -24.77
CA TYR A 769 -27.99 -27.47 -23.73
C TYR A 769 -27.85 -28.67 -22.79
N LEU A 770 -28.97 -29.32 -22.42
CA LEU A 770 -28.97 -30.53 -21.60
C LEU A 770 -28.29 -31.69 -22.32
N HIS A 771 -28.55 -31.86 -23.61
CA HIS A 771 -27.86 -32.88 -24.42
C HIS A 771 -26.35 -32.62 -24.50
N LYS A 772 -25.93 -31.37 -24.74
CA LYS A 772 -24.52 -30.98 -24.88
C LYS A 772 -23.75 -31.21 -23.60
N PHE A 773 -24.29 -30.80 -22.43
CA PHE A 773 -23.58 -30.73 -21.19
C PHE A 773 -23.80 -31.92 -20.25
N CYS A 774 -24.88 -32.67 -20.41
CA CYS A 774 -25.22 -33.81 -19.54
C CYS A 774 -25.00 -35.17 -20.22
N ASN A 775 -24.93 -35.23 -21.57
CA ASN A 775 -24.76 -36.45 -22.34
C ASN A 775 -25.77 -37.54 -21.94
N PRO A 776 -27.12 -37.30 -22.06
CA PRO A 776 -28.08 -38.28 -21.69
C PRO A 776 -28.22 -39.39 -22.76
N SER A 777 -28.32 -40.66 -22.34
CA SER A 777 -28.75 -41.74 -23.22
C SER A 777 -30.28 -41.68 -23.49
N GLN A 778 -31.04 -41.24 -22.50
CA GLN A 778 -32.46 -40.92 -22.54
C GLN A 778 -32.70 -39.75 -21.59
N LEU A 779 -33.43 -38.73 -22.04
CA LEU A 779 -33.82 -37.58 -21.22
C LEU A 779 -35.35 -37.52 -21.13
N THR A 780 -35.89 -37.55 -19.92
CA THR A 780 -37.32 -37.41 -19.66
C THR A 780 -37.52 -36.14 -18.80
N ILE A 781 -38.35 -35.22 -19.25
CA ILE A 781 -38.73 -34.00 -18.57
C ILE A 781 -40.23 -33.96 -18.42
N ASP A 782 -40.76 -34.06 -17.20
CA ASP A 782 -42.21 -34.02 -16.93
C ASP A 782 -42.50 -33.44 -15.52
N THR A 783 -43.75 -33.05 -15.28
CA THR A 783 -44.23 -32.62 -13.96
C THR A 783 -44.46 -33.79 -13.02
N GLU A 784 -44.83 -34.94 -13.59
CA GLU A 784 -44.99 -36.19 -12.86
C GLU A 784 -44.07 -37.25 -13.43
N ILE A 785 -43.14 -37.76 -12.65
CA ILE A 785 -42.18 -38.80 -13.03
C ILE A 785 -42.17 -39.88 -11.97
N GLU A 786 -42.27 -41.13 -12.41
CA GLU A 786 -42.03 -42.29 -11.56
C GLU A 786 -40.53 -42.35 -11.24
N ILE A 787 -40.15 -42.09 -9.98
CA ILE A 787 -38.76 -42.11 -9.53
C ILE A 787 -38.39 -43.58 -9.22
N PRO A 788 -37.36 -44.13 -9.88
CA PRO A 788 -36.92 -45.49 -9.60
C PRO A 788 -36.48 -45.66 -8.14
N GLU A 789 -36.70 -46.82 -7.56
CA GLU A 789 -36.34 -47.15 -6.19
C GLU A 789 -34.83 -46.91 -5.92
N LYS A 790 -34.00 -47.24 -6.94
CA LYS A 790 -32.54 -47.02 -6.91
C LYS A 790 -32.19 -45.85 -7.83
N ALA A 791 -32.24 -44.65 -7.29
CA ALA A 791 -31.92 -43.44 -8.00
C ALA A 791 -31.26 -42.41 -7.08
N MET A 792 -30.39 -41.63 -7.69
CA MET A 792 -29.83 -40.43 -7.05
C MET A 792 -30.76 -39.25 -7.39
N THR A 793 -31.23 -38.57 -6.37
CA THR A 793 -32.17 -37.46 -6.54
C THR A 793 -31.57 -36.19 -5.93
N THR A 794 -31.48 -35.12 -6.72
CA THR A 794 -31.05 -33.79 -6.27
C THR A 794 -32.18 -32.79 -6.48
N VAL A 795 -32.47 -32.00 -5.47
CA VAL A 795 -33.45 -30.91 -5.55
C VAL A 795 -32.77 -29.66 -6.11
N VAL A 796 -33.40 -29.08 -7.13
CA VAL A 796 -32.97 -27.84 -7.79
C VAL A 796 -34.14 -26.85 -7.83
N VAL A 797 -33.86 -25.58 -8.18
CA VAL A 797 -34.92 -24.55 -8.27
C VAL A 797 -36.03 -24.95 -9.24
N ALA A 798 -35.67 -25.56 -10.36
CA ALA A 798 -36.62 -26.02 -11.37
C ALA A 798 -37.46 -27.26 -10.96
N GLY A 799 -37.04 -28.04 -9.94
CA GLY A 799 -37.70 -29.26 -9.52
C GLY A 799 -36.77 -30.30 -8.92
N LYS A 800 -36.72 -31.49 -9.49
CA LYS A 800 -35.82 -32.57 -9.07
C LYS A 800 -35.09 -33.17 -10.27
N VAL A 801 -33.81 -33.39 -10.12
CA VAL A 801 -32.95 -34.12 -11.07
C VAL A 801 -32.72 -35.52 -10.52
N VAL A 802 -33.06 -36.54 -11.30
CA VAL A 802 -33.00 -37.94 -10.90
C VAL A 802 -32.13 -38.74 -11.88
N LEU A 803 -31.11 -39.37 -11.34
CA LEU A 803 -30.23 -40.28 -12.07
C LEU A 803 -30.52 -41.71 -11.62
N PRO A 804 -31.15 -42.55 -12.47
CA PRO A 804 -31.30 -43.99 -12.19
C PRO A 804 -29.93 -44.66 -12.05
N LEU A 805 -29.74 -45.44 -11.02
CA LEU A 805 -28.43 -46.10 -10.74
C LEU A 805 -28.34 -47.48 -11.42
N GLU A 806 -29.44 -48.03 -11.92
CA GLU A 806 -29.48 -49.33 -12.56
C GLU A 806 -28.62 -49.33 -13.84
N GLY A 807 -27.65 -50.22 -13.92
CA GLY A 807 -26.69 -50.30 -15.03
C GLY A 807 -25.56 -49.25 -15.05
N LEU A 808 -25.56 -48.30 -14.12
CA LEU A 808 -24.50 -47.28 -13.99
C LEU A 808 -23.39 -47.72 -13.08
N ILE A 809 -23.73 -48.41 -12.03
CA ILE A 809 -22.83 -48.87 -10.98
C ILE A 809 -22.95 -50.39 -10.91
N ASP A 810 -21.82 -51.10 -10.93
CA ASP A 810 -21.72 -52.44 -10.37
C ASP A 810 -21.87 -52.27 -8.86
N MET A 811 -23.11 -52.40 -8.38
CA MET A 811 -23.49 -52.07 -7.00
C MET A 811 -22.60 -52.81 -6.00
N ASP A 812 -22.25 -54.04 -6.29
CA ASP A 812 -21.41 -54.86 -5.40
C ASP A 812 -19.96 -54.34 -5.36
N LYS A 813 -19.45 -53.91 -6.51
CA LYS A 813 -18.11 -53.26 -6.58
C LYS A 813 -18.08 -51.91 -5.92
N GLU A 814 -19.10 -51.09 -6.09
CA GLU A 814 -19.15 -49.77 -5.49
C GLU A 814 -19.36 -49.85 -3.98
N ILE A 815 -20.22 -50.71 -3.50
CA ILE A 815 -20.37 -51.00 -2.07
C ILE A 815 -19.03 -51.48 -1.49
N ALA A 816 -18.35 -52.42 -2.16
CA ALA A 816 -17.05 -52.92 -1.71
C ALA A 816 -15.96 -51.80 -1.73
N ARG A 817 -16.03 -50.87 -2.68
CA ARG A 817 -15.13 -49.69 -2.73
C ARG A 817 -15.39 -48.74 -1.56
N LEU A 818 -16.66 -48.42 -1.33
CA LEU A 818 -17.12 -47.53 -0.24
C LEU A 818 -16.84 -48.15 1.13
N GLU A 819 -16.98 -49.45 1.29
CA GLU A 819 -16.63 -50.17 2.51
C GLU A 819 -15.10 -50.09 2.81
N LYS A 820 -14.26 -50.19 1.76
CA LYS A 820 -12.82 -49.98 1.90
C LYS A 820 -12.48 -48.52 2.29
N GLU A 821 -13.21 -47.59 1.72
CA GLU A 821 -13.04 -46.17 2.06
C GLU A 821 -13.48 -45.87 3.50
N LEU A 822 -14.60 -46.48 3.94
CA LEU A 822 -15.09 -46.42 5.31
C LEU A 822 -14.08 -46.96 6.31
N ASP A 823 -13.48 -48.11 6.02
CA ASP A 823 -12.43 -48.72 6.85
C ASP A 823 -11.21 -47.83 6.96
N LYS A 824 -10.80 -47.20 5.83
CA LYS A 824 -9.69 -46.25 5.83
C LYS A 824 -9.98 -45.01 6.68
N LEU A 825 -11.19 -44.44 6.55
CA LEU A 825 -11.62 -43.29 7.33
C LEU A 825 -11.74 -43.62 8.82
N GLN A 826 -12.22 -44.83 9.15
CA GLN A 826 -12.23 -45.34 10.52
C GLN A 826 -10.81 -45.42 11.10
N GLY A 827 -9.84 -45.92 10.33
CA GLY A 827 -8.44 -45.99 10.73
C GLY A 827 -7.80 -44.59 10.98
N GLU A 828 -8.18 -43.60 10.17
CA GLU A 828 -7.73 -42.22 10.39
C GLU A 828 -8.40 -41.59 11.63
N LEU A 829 -9.70 -41.83 11.85
CA LEU A 829 -10.41 -41.40 13.05
C LEU A 829 -9.77 -42.03 14.31
N ASP A 830 -9.57 -43.32 14.32
CA ASP A 830 -8.94 -44.04 15.45
C ASP A 830 -7.53 -43.49 15.78
N ARG A 831 -6.80 -43.07 14.73
CA ARG A 831 -5.48 -42.47 14.86
C ARG A 831 -5.50 -41.08 15.49
N VAL A 832 -6.46 -40.23 15.06
CA VAL A 832 -6.66 -38.88 15.61
C VAL A 832 -7.23 -38.99 17.04
N ASP A 833 -8.17 -39.89 17.28
CA ASP A 833 -8.75 -40.15 18.60
C ASP A 833 -7.69 -40.63 19.60
N LYS A 834 -6.79 -41.51 19.18
CA LYS A 834 -5.66 -41.97 19.98
C LYS A 834 -4.70 -40.86 20.32
N LYS A 835 -4.49 -39.91 19.40
CA LYS A 835 -3.67 -38.71 19.66
C LYS A 835 -4.34 -37.79 20.65
N LEU A 836 -5.62 -37.49 20.45
CA LEU A 836 -6.39 -36.58 21.31
C LEU A 836 -6.71 -37.17 22.69
N SER A 837 -6.68 -38.52 22.82
CA SER A 837 -6.83 -39.22 24.10
C SER A 837 -5.53 -39.37 24.87
N ASN A 838 -4.39 -39.03 24.26
CA ASN A 838 -3.09 -39.11 24.93
C ASN A 838 -2.86 -37.87 25.81
N GLU A 839 -2.99 -38.03 27.11
CA GLU A 839 -2.78 -36.96 28.09
C GLU A 839 -1.41 -36.27 27.96
N ASN A 840 -0.36 -37.01 27.59
CA ASN A 840 0.96 -36.43 27.37
C ASN A 840 1.04 -35.54 26.12
N PHE A 841 0.24 -35.84 25.10
CA PHE A 841 0.12 -35.00 23.93
C PHE A 841 -0.72 -33.75 24.22
N VAL A 842 -1.92 -33.92 24.79
CA VAL A 842 -2.86 -32.81 25.05
C VAL A 842 -2.27 -31.81 26.07
N ASN A 843 -1.50 -32.27 27.06
CA ASN A 843 -0.93 -31.39 28.08
C ASN A 843 0.41 -30.73 27.67
N LYS A 844 1.06 -31.17 26.59
CA LYS A 844 2.38 -30.65 26.15
C LYS A 844 2.39 -30.01 24.79
N ALA A 845 1.43 -30.31 23.93
CA ALA A 845 1.36 -29.72 22.59
C ALA A 845 0.80 -28.31 22.64
N PRO A 846 1.28 -27.39 21.76
CA PRO A 846 0.69 -26.05 21.59
C PRO A 846 -0.80 -26.13 21.25
N GLU A 847 -1.61 -25.23 21.81
CA GLU A 847 -3.07 -25.18 21.61
C GLU A 847 -3.48 -25.18 20.13
N LYS A 848 -2.68 -24.54 19.29
CA LYS A 848 -2.87 -24.53 17.83
C LYS A 848 -2.84 -25.95 17.23
N ILE A 849 -1.90 -26.78 17.63
CA ILE A 849 -1.76 -28.15 17.13
C ILE A 849 -2.91 -29.05 17.62
N ILE A 850 -3.38 -28.81 18.84
CA ILE A 850 -4.54 -29.53 19.39
C ILE A 850 -5.80 -29.18 18.61
N ASN A 851 -6.00 -27.91 18.27
CA ASN A 851 -7.13 -27.43 17.47
C ASN A 851 -7.07 -27.97 16.03
N GLU A 852 -5.91 -28.00 15.39
CA GLU A 852 -5.72 -28.62 14.06
C GLU A 852 -6.08 -30.13 14.07
N GLU A 853 -5.74 -30.88 15.13
CA GLU A 853 -6.11 -32.28 15.24
C GLU A 853 -7.64 -32.47 15.51
N LYS A 854 -8.27 -31.57 16.26
CA LYS A 854 -9.75 -31.54 16.42
C LYS A 854 -10.48 -31.23 15.13
N GLU A 855 -9.99 -30.29 14.33
CA GLU A 855 -10.54 -30.00 13.00
C GLU A 855 -10.42 -31.20 12.07
N LYS A 856 -9.28 -31.91 12.09
CA LYS A 856 -9.11 -33.18 11.34
C LYS A 856 -10.10 -34.24 11.81
N GLN A 857 -10.30 -34.39 13.12
CA GLN A 857 -11.27 -35.32 13.68
C GLN A 857 -12.69 -35.04 13.14
N GLN A 858 -13.13 -33.77 13.22
CA GLN A 858 -14.43 -33.37 12.72
C GLN A 858 -14.58 -33.64 11.21
N HIS A 859 -13.58 -33.27 10.44
CA HIS A 859 -13.55 -33.50 9.00
C HIS A 859 -13.62 -34.99 8.63
N TYR A 860 -12.86 -35.84 9.29
CA TYR A 860 -12.92 -37.30 9.06
C TYR A 860 -14.26 -37.90 9.53
N GLN A 861 -14.83 -37.40 10.63
CA GLN A 861 -16.13 -37.84 11.13
C GLN A 861 -17.27 -37.49 10.14
N GLU A 862 -17.25 -36.26 9.60
CA GLU A 862 -18.21 -35.85 8.57
C GLU A 862 -18.12 -36.71 7.30
N LYS A 863 -16.90 -36.99 6.84
CA LYS A 863 -16.64 -37.89 5.71
C LYS A 863 -17.11 -39.32 5.99
N TYR A 864 -16.77 -39.86 7.17
CA TYR A 864 -17.19 -41.18 7.60
C TYR A 864 -18.70 -41.34 7.59
N ASN A 865 -19.43 -40.36 8.16
CA ASN A 865 -20.89 -40.37 8.21
C ASN A 865 -21.48 -40.27 6.79
N GLY A 866 -20.90 -39.45 5.92
CA GLY A 866 -21.31 -39.32 4.52
C GLY A 866 -21.17 -40.64 3.74
N VAL A 867 -20.02 -41.29 3.85
CA VAL A 867 -19.74 -42.59 3.20
C VAL A 867 -20.65 -43.69 3.75
N LYS A 868 -20.86 -43.72 5.07
CA LYS A 868 -21.75 -44.70 5.72
C LYS A 868 -23.19 -44.53 5.27
N SER A 869 -23.73 -43.32 5.26
CA SER A 869 -25.08 -43.03 4.77
C SER A 869 -25.23 -43.43 3.30
N ARG A 870 -24.17 -43.27 2.50
CA ARG A 870 -24.15 -43.65 1.09
C ARG A 870 -24.22 -45.18 0.91
N ILE A 871 -23.49 -45.95 1.71
CA ILE A 871 -23.57 -47.43 1.71
C ILE A 871 -24.97 -47.90 2.10
N GLU A 872 -25.59 -47.28 3.08
CA GLU A 872 -26.94 -47.59 3.54
C GLU A 872 -27.96 -47.34 2.42
N GLN A 873 -27.85 -46.20 1.70
CA GLN A 873 -28.68 -45.87 0.55
C GLN A 873 -28.50 -46.86 -0.60
N LEU A 874 -27.28 -47.37 -0.85
CA LEU A 874 -27.01 -48.31 -1.94
C LEU A 874 -27.44 -49.75 -1.56
N LYS A 875 -27.51 -50.10 -0.28
CA LYS A 875 -27.98 -51.42 0.22
C LYS A 875 -29.48 -51.49 0.42
N ALA A 876 -30.18 -50.33 0.60
CA ALA A 876 -31.62 -50.25 0.66
C ALA A 876 -32.21 -50.38 -0.75
#